data_2a1218550804c17d375a2f927a3dec6a
#
_entry.id   2a1218550804c17d375a2f927a3dec6a
#
_cell.length_a   1.000
_cell.length_b   1.000
_cell.length_c   1.000
_cell.angle_alpha   90.00
_cell.angle_beta   90.00
_cell.angle_gamma   90.00
#
_symmetry.space_group_name_H-M   'P 1'
#
loop_
_entity.id
_entity.type
_entity.pdbx_description
1 polymer ?
#
loop_
_entity_poly.entity_id
_entity_poly.type
_entity_poly.pdbx_seq_one_letter_code
_entity_poly.pdbx_strand_id
1 'polypeptide(L)'
;MNLKKIISASFIFTALLSSPVFADVDTTANLKGSVNVGGASVEVTHNPTGLTKTTTASSSGNFSVSFLPPGGPYSVKVSAAGYDTELLEGLFLQFAKSGQVSITLSRSATEEVVVSAEAGSAAFRVGTGTVLSRDEMDAVPTINRSVADFAKLDPRVSINSASSRDTQISVMGANNRYNDFSIDGVSFNDPFGLNANGFGTMRNPISLDFVDQISVDITPYDVSRGNTTGGSIAVVTKSGTNEFHGSVYYSERNEDNVGEDMDGNDYPAFEEETTVLTFSGPIIKDRLFFFVGYEEFEKALPSLYGTADSNAQNKLDYVTSAIADQIKSIAMNTYGYDAGVLNNITYPETHEEYTVKLNAVINDSHRAVLNVSHSESELPQDYGVGHFSNNWYKKPPEIDRASVTLYSDWTDRLSTKIKVTNYEMEEDDSSYGDDLFPEANIEVCDPNNTSVCDNIYLGGDRYRGANFINVESDYFTFKATYDADDSEFTFGYEREESDIYNLFIARYNGEIHFDSIADFETGLWSYLRFHTPIAGNDQVDTAAAAFSVEKDTLYAQNKWYANDDLTVTFGFRYDSVETPDMPVLNPNFLARNGVPNNSPFKFSLVQPRFSFNYDATDMFDNDKIASATIRGGRGLFMGRIPNVWYGNAYSRSGGLTDYNRFRSYDSTIGNMPAASVADPHFFWLGPTSSYQVRSAWFGDAQGTDPNFQAPSSWRSNIALDLMLSSGWDLTVEYNLDEIDKGVFYQDLGLERTGTLADGRGTYDGANDFWLTNDDQGETEAFTISAYKDFNGLKFMMAYTNLDASDVYGLTSSQAESNYQYMPRWDGENLPAARTSFMNEHKFLATLDYTAQIIGDNDTRFSLVYIRKSGEPF
;
A
#
# COMPACT_ATOMS: atom_id res chain seq x y z
N MET A 1 -20.67 -5.83 -19.32
CA MET A 1 -19.32 -6.25 -19.78
C MET A 1 -19.09 -5.73 -21.19
N ASN A 2 -18.27 -4.71 -21.35
CA ASN A 2 -18.07 -4.03 -22.63
C ASN A 2 -16.99 -4.77 -23.45
N LEU A 3 -17.40 -5.39 -24.54
CA LEU A 3 -16.52 -6.16 -25.44
C LEU A 3 -15.32 -5.34 -25.99
N LYS A 4 -15.37 -4.01 -25.91
CA LYS A 4 -14.27 -3.10 -26.28
C LYS A 4 -13.08 -3.17 -25.32
N LYS A 5 -13.31 -3.39 -24.02
CA LYS A 5 -12.23 -3.52 -23.01
C LYS A 5 -11.45 -4.84 -23.15
N ILE A 6 -12.09 -5.93 -23.61
CA ILE A 6 -11.41 -7.21 -23.91
C ILE A 6 -10.50 -7.09 -25.17
N ILE A 7 -10.82 -6.18 -26.09
CA ILE A 7 -10.03 -5.94 -27.31
C ILE A 7 -8.78 -5.12 -27.00
N SER A 8 -8.78 -4.28 -25.95
CA SER A 8 -7.58 -3.57 -25.47
C SER A 8 -6.49 -4.55 -25.02
N ALA A 9 -6.86 -5.66 -24.37
CA ALA A 9 -5.92 -6.73 -24.02
C ALA A 9 -5.22 -7.38 -25.24
N SER A 10 -5.84 -7.33 -26.43
CA SER A 10 -5.22 -7.82 -27.68
C SER A 10 -4.20 -6.84 -28.29
N PHE A 11 -4.27 -5.55 -27.96
CA PHE A 11 -3.28 -4.54 -28.36
C PHE A 11 -2.01 -4.60 -27.50
N ILE A 12 -2.12 -5.05 -26.23
CA ILE A 12 -1.00 -5.22 -25.31
C ILE A 12 0.01 -6.24 -25.87
N PHE A 13 -0.45 -7.27 -26.58
CA PHE A 13 0.45 -8.30 -27.15
C PHE A 13 1.34 -7.76 -28.29
N THR A 14 0.97 -6.66 -28.92
CA THR A 14 1.74 -6.05 -30.03
C THR A 14 2.69 -4.94 -29.53
N ALA A 15 2.38 -4.30 -28.40
CA ALA A 15 3.22 -3.28 -27.75
C ALA A 15 4.41 -3.90 -26.97
N LEU A 16 4.28 -5.17 -26.54
CA LEU A 16 5.31 -5.91 -25.78
C LEU A 16 6.63 -6.12 -26.54
N LEU A 17 6.74 -5.74 -27.80
CA LEU A 17 7.95 -5.94 -28.62
C LEU A 17 8.82 -4.66 -28.76
N SER A 18 8.47 -3.54 -28.18
CA SER A 18 9.13 -2.25 -28.45
C SER A 18 9.54 -1.40 -27.25
N SER A 19 9.36 -1.86 -25.99
CA SER A 19 9.72 -1.04 -24.82
C SER A 19 10.54 -1.83 -23.79
N PRO A 20 11.59 -1.27 -23.22
CA PRO A 20 12.23 -1.75 -21.99
C PRO A 20 11.53 -1.12 -20.74
N VAL A 21 11.39 -1.57 -19.52
CA VAL A 21 11.85 -2.71 -18.76
C VAL A 21 11.83 -2.47 -17.23
N PHE A 22 11.38 -3.36 -16.21
CA PHE A 22 11.25 -2.91 -14.80
C PHE A 22 10.99 -3.88 -13.62
N ALA A 23 11.00 -3.38 -12.33
CA ALA A 23 11.15 -4.01 -11.02
C ALA A 23 10.07 -5.02 -10.54
N ASP A 24 10.48 -6.04 -9.73
CA ASP A 24 9.60 -7.15 -9.32
C ASP A 24 10.00 -7.82 -8.00
N VAL A 25 9.01 -8.12 -7.15
CA VAL A 25 9.17 -9.02 -5.99
C VAL A 25 9.11 -10.49 -6.45
N ASP A 26 10.04 -11.32 -6.00
CA ASP A 26 10.05 -12.74 -6.34
C ASP A 26 8.92 -13.47 -5.61
N THR A 27 7.99 -14.04 -6.35
CA THR A 27 6.83 -14.79 -5.88
C THR A 27 6.99 -16.29 -6.03
N THR A 28 8.21 -16.76 -6.23
CA THR A 28 8.54 -18.18 -6.34
C THR A 28 9.18 -18.71 -5.06
N ALA A 29 9.19 -20.02 -4.93
CA ALA A 29 9.93 -20.72 -3.91
C ALA A 29 11.21 -21.32 -4.47
N ASN A 30 12.17 -21.59 -3.61
CA ASN A 30 13.39 -22.30 -3.95
C ASN A 30 13.52 -23.54 -3.04
N LEU A 31 14.11 -24.62 -3.56
CA LEU A 31 14.43 -25.81 -2.78
C LEU A 31 15.92 -26.04 -2.81
N LYS A 32 16.53 -26.18 -1.65
CA LYS A 32 17.94 -26.56 -1.51
C LYS A 32 18.07 -27.83 -0.70
N GLY A 33 19.10 -28.58 -0.94
CA GLY A 33 19.31 -29.77 -0.17
C GLY A 33 20.72 -30.31 -0.29
N SER A 34 20.98 -31.31 0.56
CA SER A 34 22.20 -32.11 0.55
C SER A 34 21.87 -33.58 0.40
N VAL A 35 22.72 -34.26 -0.35
CA VAL A 35 22.72 -35.71 -0.51
C VAL A 35 24.10 -36.22 -0.11
N ASN A 36 24.18 -37.30 0.64
CA ASN A 36 25.45 -37.92 1.05
C ASN A 36 26.26 -38.49 -0.11
N VAL A 37 25.81 -38.35 -1.36
CA VAL A 37 26.44 -38.88 -2.58
C VAL A 37 26.54 -37.77 -3.63
N GLY A 38 27.76 -37.34 -3.93
CA GLY A 38 28.04 -36.39 -5.02
C GLY A 38 27.66 -36.95 -6.39
N GLY A 39 27.07 -36.11 -7.25
CA GLY A 39 26.62 -36.47 -8.58
C GLY A 39 25.27 -37.24 -8.61
N ALA A 40 24.55 -37.30 -7.51
CA ALA A 40 23.20 -37.86 -7.48
C ALA A 40 22.24 -37.03 -8.34
N SER A 41 21.32 -37.73 -9.03
CA SER A 41 20.21 -37.06 -9.75
C SER A 41 19.10 -36.73 -8.77
N VAL A 42 18.63 -35.48 -8.77
CA VAL A 42 17.54 -35.01 -7.94
C VAL A 42 16.41 -34.55 -8.84
N GLU A 43 15.24 -35.16 -8.69
CA GLU A 43 13.99 -34.82 -9.40
C GLU A 43 12.99 -34.24 -8.41
N VAL A 44 12.54 -33.02 -8.67
CA VAL A 44 11.60 -32.27 -7.83
C VAL A 44 10.31 -32.07 -8.59
N THR A 45 9.21 -32.65 -8.10
CA THR A 45 7.90 -32.61 -8.76
C THR A 45 6.90 -31.85 -7.90
N HIS A 46 6.27 -30.83 -8.47
CA HIS A 46 5.09 -30.19 -7.91
C HIS A 46 3.85 -31.02 -8.23
N ASN A 47 3.38 -31.81 -7.29
CA ASN A 47 2.34 -32.82 -7.54
C ASN A 47 1.02 -32.23 -8.06
N PRO A 48 0.53 -31.03 -7.62
CA PRO A 48 -0.71 -30.48 -8.12
C PRO A 48 -0.71 -30.14 -9.62
N THR A 49 0.45 -29.80 -10.19
CA THR A 49 0.58 -29.44 -11.61
C THR A 49 1.36 -30.45 -12.46
N GLY A 50 2.04 -31.41 -11.81
CA GLY A 50 2.95 -32.33 -12.51
C GLY A 50 4.25 -31.67 -13.01
N LEU A 51 4.50 -30.38 -12.68
CA LEU A 51 5.74 -29.68 -13.03
C LEU A 51 6.93 -30.40 -12.38
N THR A 52 7.85 -30.90 -13.18
CA THR A 52 9.04 -31.61 -12.72
C THR A 52 10.29 -30.85 -13.14
N LYS A 53 11.21 -30.65 -12.20
CA LYS A 53 12.54 -30.10 -12.44
C LYS A 53 13.60 -31.11 -11.99
N THR A 54 14.65 -31.28 -12.78
CA THR A 54 15.76 -32.19 -12.48
C THR A 54 17.04 -31.40 -12.35
N THR A 55 17.82 -31.69 -11.33
CA THR A 55 19.18 -31.16 -11.13
C THR A 55 20.12 -32.26 -10.69
N THR A 56 21.44 -31.98 -10.73
CA THR A 56 22.48 -32.89 -10.29
C THR A 56 23.17 -32.33 -9.05
N ALA A 57 23.27 -33.14 -8.00
CA ALA A 57 23.97 -32.74 -6.79
C ALA A 57 25.49 -32.54 -7.11
N SER A 58 26.08 -31.51 -6.51
CA SER A 58 27.51 -31.20 -6.61
C SER A 58 28.39 -32.32 -6.11
N SER A 59 29.71 -32.18 -6.27
CA SER A 59 30.69 -33.15 -5.73
C SER A 59 30.62 -33.23 -4.18
N SER A 60 30.19 -32.17 -3.52
CA SER A 60 29.92 -32.14 -2.08
C SER A 60 28.53 -32.64 -1.70
N GLY A 61 27.70 -33.00 -2.69
CA GLY A 61 26.35 -33.50 -2.50
C GLY A 61 25.26 -32.41 -2.42
N ASN A 62 25.60 -31.15 -2.55
CA ASN A 62 24.64 -30.04 -2.48
C ASN A 62 23.90 -29.87 -3.80
N PHE A 63 22.61 -29.50 -3.72
CA PHE A 63 21.77 -29.15 -4.88
C PHE A 63 20.86 -27.94 -4.60
N SER A 64 20.44 -27.27 -5.67
CA SER A 64 19.47 -26.17 -5.61
C SER A 64 18.51 -26.26 -6.79
N VAL A 65 17.25 -25.94 -6.57
CA VAL A 65 16.20 -25.79 -7.61
C VAL A 65 15.47 -24.48 -7.36
N SER A 66 15.59 -23.56 -8.32
CA SER A 66 15.03 -22.20 -8.22
C SER A 66 13.73 -22.08 -9.00
N PHE A 67 12.98 -20.98 -8.71
CA PHE A 67 11.74 -20.59 -9.39
C PHE A 67 10.66 -21.68 -9.39
N LEU A 68 10.47 -22.35 -8.26
CA LEU A 68 9.40 -23.31 -8.06
C LEU A 68 8.08 -22.56 -7.73
N PRO A 69 6.91 -23.06 -8.14
CA PRO A 69 5.63 -22.57 -7.62
C PRO A 69 5.60 -22.65 -6.08
N PRO A 70 5.09 -21.65 -5.36
CA PRO A 70 4.86 -21.80 -3.92
C PRO A 70 3.74 -22.79 -3.64
N GLY A 71 3.64 -23.29 -2.40
CA GLY A 71 2.66 -24.29 -1.99
C GLY A 71 3.19 -25.72 -2.14
N GLY A 72 2.39 -26.63 -2.62
CA GLY A 72 2.70 -28.04 -2.73
C GLY A 72 1.43 -28.90 -2.68
N PRO A 73 1.54 -30.22 -2.38
CA PRO A 73 2.75 -30.94 -1.97
C PRO A 73 3.74 -31.17 -3.10
N TYR A 74 5.02 -31.23 -2.74
CA TYR A 74 6.12 -31.63 -3.62
C TYR A 74 6.60 -33.03 -3.29
N SER A 75 7.13 -33.71 -4.31
CA SER A 75 7.89 -34.93 -4.19
C SER A 75 9.34 -34.70 -4.64
N VAL A 76 10.32 -35.16 -3.85
CA VAL A 76 11.74 -35.08 -4.18
C VAL A 76 12.28 -36.49 -4.28
N LYS A 77 12.66 -36.89 -5.49
CA LYS A 77 13.22 -38.21 -5.77
C LYS A 77 14.71 -38.08 -6.03
N VAL A 78 15.52 -38.82 -5.28
CA VAL A 78 16.98 -38.79 -5.40
C VAL A 78 17.50 -40.18 -5.76
N SER A 79 18.37 -40.25 -6.77
CA SER A 79 18.97 -41.52 -7.24
C SER A 79 20.44 -41.35 -7.55
N ALA A 80 21.23 -42.38 -7.26
CA ALA A 80 22.65 -42.48 -7.63
C ALA A 80 23.03 -43.92 -7.98
N ALA A 81 24.01 -44.08 -8.86
CA ALA A 81 24.45 -45.42 -9.27
C ALA A 81 25.04 -46.22 -8.10
N GLY A 82 24.46 -47.39 -7.80
CA GLY A 82 24.84 -48.26 -6.69
C GLY A 82 24.21 -47.89 -5.34
N TYR A 83 23.22 -47.04 -5.34
CA TYR A 83 22.43 -46.68 -4.17
C TYR A 83 20.95 -46.95 -4.44
N ASP A 84 20.19 -47.17 -3.39
CA ASP A 84 18.74 -47.24 -3.45
C ASP A 84 18.17 -45.82 -3.72
N THR A 85 17.06 -45.75 -4.46
CA THR A 85 16.37 -44.46 -4.74
C THR A 85 15.58 -44.08 -3.52
N GLU A 86 15.76 -42.84 -3.05
CA GLU A 86 14.98 -42.27 -1.97
C GLU A 86 13.92 -41.31 -2.53
N LEU A 87 12.71 -41.35 -1.95
CA LEU A 87 11.59 -40.50 -2.30
C LEU A 87 11.08 -39.81 -1.03
N LEU A 88 11.14 -38.47 -1.03
CA LEU A 88 10.59 -37.60 -0.02
C LEU A 88 9.28 -37.02 -0.55
N GLU A 89 8.18 -37.19 0.14
CA GLU A 89 6.85 -36.70 -0.24
C GLU A 89 6.25 -35.75 0.79
N GLY A 90 5.27 -34.93 0.37
CA GLY A 90 4.53 -34.05 1.25
C GLY A 90 5.22 -32.75 1.63
N LEU A 91 6.25 -32.34 0.86
CA LEU A 91 6.95 -31.08 1.11
C LEU A 91 6.12 -29.87 0.60
N PHE A 92 5.97 -28.85 1.44
CA PHE A 92 5.36 -27.56 1.07
C PHE A 92 6.41 -26.46 1.07
N LEU A 93 6.41 -25.66 0.02
CA LEU A 93 7.37 -24.57 -0.16
C LEU A 93 6.67 -23.21 0.00
N GLN A 94 7.22 -22.36 0.83
CA GLN A 94 6.77 -20.97 1.00
C GLN A 94 7.52 -20.06 0.01
N PHE A 95 6.80 -19.11 -0.60
CA PHE A 95 7.46 -18.13 -1.45
C PHE A 95 8.41 -17.24 -0.64
N ALA A 96 9.37 -16.62 -1.32
CA ALA A 96 10.40 -15.78 -0.71
C ALA A 96 11.32 -16.51 0.32
N LYS A 97 11.15 -17.83 0.50
CA LYS A 97 12.00 -18.65 1.37
C LYS A 97 12.58 -19.82 0.59
N SER A 98 13.74 -20.31 1.03
CA SER A 98 14.33 -21.55 0.50
C SER A 98 13.95 -22.69 1.44
N GLY A 99 13.21 -23.67 0.91
CA GLY A 99 13.04 -24.95 1.57
C GLY A 99 14.40 -25.67 1.70
N GLN A 100 14.63 -26.39 2.79
CA GLN A 100 15.86 -27.16 3.00
C GLN A 100 15.51 -28.61 3.26
N VAL A 101 16.24 -29.53 2.58
CA VAL A 101 16.09 -30.98 2.76
C VAL A 101 17.47 -31.62 2.83
N SER A 102 17.61 -32.65 3.66
CA SER A 102 18.81 -33.47 3.72
C SER A 102 18.42 -34.92 3.48
N ILE A 103 19.01 -35.56 2.46
CA ILE A 103 18.63 -36.88 1.99
C ILE A 103 19.84 -37.79 2.08
N THR A 104 19.67 -38.95 2.70
CA THR A 104 20.73 -39.95 2.84
C THR A 104 20.42 -41.18 2.02
N LEU A 105 21.16 -41.40 0.93
CA LEU A 105 21.06 -42.61 0.13
C LEU A 105 21.78 -43.78 0.80
N SER A 106 21.13 -44.93 0.87
CA SER A 106 21.69 -46.18 1.35
C SER A 106 22.27 -46.98 0.20
N ARG A 107 23.38 -47.72 0.39
CA ARG A 107 23.92 -48.59 -0.67
C ARG A 107 22.97 -49.72 -0.95
N SER A 108 22.72 -49.97 -2.24
CA SER A 108 21.68 -50.86 -2.73
C SER A 108 21.78 -52.28 -2.11
N ALA A 109 20.77 -52.63 -1.36
CA ALA A 109 20.46 -53.98 -0.87
C ALA A 109 18.94 -54.20 -1.05
N THR A 110 18.45 -54.20 -2.26
CA THR A 110 17.19 -54.78 -2.75
C THR A 110 15.85 -54.38 -2.07
N GLU A 111 15.63 -53.12 -1.68
CA GLU A 111 14.24 -52.66 -1.40
C GLU A 111 14.14 -51.13 -1.51
N GLU A 112 13.04 -50.65 -2.11
CA GLU A 112 12.68 -49.23 -2.19
C GLU A 112 12.14 -48.79 -0.84
N VAL A 113 12.77 -47.78 -0.22
CA VAL A 113 12.32 -47.24 1.08
C VAL A 113 11.64 -45.90 0.84
N VAL A 114 10.35 -45.80 1.12
CA VAL A 114 9.60 -44.54 1.13
C VAL A 114 9.73 -43.92 2.51
N VAL A 115 10.37 -42.77 2.60
CA VAL A 115 10.46 -41.98 3.83
C VAL A 115 9.47 -40.82 3.74
N SER A 116 8.42 -40.83 4.52
CA SER A 116 7.58 -39.65 4.70
C SER A 116 8.26 -38.68 5.67
N ALA A 117 8.70 -37.54 5.20
CA ALA A 117 9.12 -36.46 6.05
C ALA A 117 7.90 -35.54 6.30
N GLU A 118 7.45 -35.43 7.52
CA GLU A 118 6.73 -34.25 7.93
C GLU A 118 7.73 -33.09 7.83
N ALA A 119 7.64 -32.29 6.74
CA ALA A 119 8.21 -30.95 6.74
C ALA A 119 7.52 -30.24 7.89
N GLY A 120 8.24 -29.96 8.97
CA GLY A 120 7.68 -29.27 10.10
C GLY A 120 7.02 -27.98 9.59
N SER A 121 5.70 -27.95 9.64
CA SER A 121 4.94 -26.74 9.34
C SER A 121 5.39 -25.70 10.33
N ALA A 122 6.24 -24.79 9.90
CA ALA A 122 6.63 -23.63 10.68
C ALA A 122 5.48 -22.62 10.66
N ALA A 123 4.34 -23.00 11.19
CA ALA A 123 3.28 -22.09 11.46
C ALA A 123 3.85 -20.96 12.31
N PHE A 124 3.66 -19.73 11.91
CA PHE A 124 4.00 -18.52 12.67
C PHE A 124 5.44 -18.46 13.23
N ARG A 125 6.46 -18.72 12.41
CA ARG A 125 7.83 -18.39 12.81
C ARG A 125 8.03 -16.90 12.74
N VAL A 126 8.17 -16.25 13.87
CA VAL A 126 8.60 -14.87 13.97
C VAL A 126 10.11 -14.82 13.71
N GLY A 127 10.47 -14.26 12.56
CA GLY A 127 11.87 -14.04 12.18
C GLY A 127 12.05 -12.63 11.64
N THR A 128 12.89 -12.44 10.63
CA THR A 128 12.92 -11.18 9.87
C THR A 128 11.62 -10.94 9.08
N GLY A 129 10.72 -11.90 9.08
CA GLY A 129 9.39 -11.81 8.48
C GLY A 129 8.51 -13.01 8.81
N THR A 130 7.23 -12.87 8.56
CA THR A 130 6.19 -13.90 8.73
C THR A 130 5.61 -14.27 7.36
N VAL A 131 5.49 -15.56 7.07
CA VAL A 131 4.79 -16.05 5.88
C VAL A 131 3.62 -16.91 6.33
N LEU A 132 2.43 -16.60 5.83
CA LEU A 132 1.19 -17.30 6.11
C LEU A 132 0.72 -18.05 4.86
N SER A 133 0.52 -19.35 4.99
CA SER A 133 -0.12 -20.18 3.98
C SER A 133 -1.65 -20.03 4.02
N ARG A 134 -2.33 -20.55 3.01
CA ARG A 134 -3.80 -20.56 2.95
C ARG A 134 -4.42 -21.16 4.20
N ASP A 135 -3.92 -22.33 4.63
CA ASP A 135 -4.43 -23.01 5.82
C ASP A 135 -4.29 -22.17 7.10
N GLU A 136 -3.20 -21.44 7.22
CA GLU A 136 -2.96 -20.54 8.35
C GLU A 136 -3.87 -19.32 8.31
N MET A 137 -4.10 -18.76 7.12
CA MET A 137 -5.04 -17.65 6.93
C MET A 137 -6.49 -18.09 7.25
N ASP A 138 -6.91 -19.27 6.84
CA ASP A 138 -8.24 -19.80 7.11
C ASP A 138 -8.49 -20.03 8.62
N ALA A 139 -7.43 -20.11 9.43
CA ALA A 139 -7.52 -20.18 10.89
C ALA A 139 -7.79 -18.83 11.57
N VAL A 140 -7.56 -17.72 10.88
CA VAL A 140 -7.63 -16.38 11.48
C VAL A 140 -9.03 -15.80 11.28
N PRO A 141 -9.76 -15.48 12.35
CA PRO A 141 -11.03 -14.78 12.21
C PRO A 141 -10.80 -13.36 11.71
N THR A 142 -11.50 -12.99 10.66
CA THR A 142 -11.46 -11.65 10.07
C THR A 142 -12.86 -11.06 9.96
N ILE A 143 -13.03 -9.79 10.28
CA ILE A 143 -14.28 -9.05 10.09
C ILE A 143 -14.21 -8.26 8.78
N ASN A 144 -13.11 -7.57 8.56
CA ASN A 144 -12.94 -6.70 7.39
C ASN A 144 -12.36 -7.43 6.17
N ARG A 145 -11.98 -8.71 6.32
CA ARG A 145 -11.36 -9.54 5.26
C ARG A 145 -10.20 -8.82 4.58
N SER A 146 -9.33 -8.19 5.38
CA SER A 146 -8.23 -7.35 4.91
C SER A 146 -6.88 -8.06 5.04
N VAL A 147 -5.95 -7.78 4.14
CA VAL A 147 -4.53 -8.18 4.27
C VAL A 147 -3.93 -7.67 5.58
N ALA A 148 -4.39 -6.54 6.09
CA ALA A 148 -4.00 -6.01 7.40
C ALA A 148 -4.36 -6.93 8.57
N ASP A 149 -5.44 -7.73 8.45
CA ASP A 149 -5.82 -8.71 9.47
C ASP A 149 -4.78 -9.82 9.64
N PHE A 150 -4.00 -10.08 8.61
CA PHE A 150 -2.91 -11.05 8.63
C PHE A 150 -1.57 -10.38 8.97
N ALA A 151 -1.32 -9.18 8.44
CA ALA A 151 -0.10 -8.44 8.77
C ALA A 151 0.02 -8.16 10.28
N LYS A 152 -1.10 -7.92 10.99
CA LYS A 152 -1.10 -7.72 12.45
C LYS A 152 -0.69 -8.94 13.27
N LEU A 153 -0.58 -10.13 12.65
CA LEU A 153 -0.07 -11.34 13.31
C LEU A 153 1.46 -11.34 13.45
N ASP A 154 2.17 -10.44 12.75
CA ASP A 154 3.54 -10.14 13.12
C ASP A 154 3.53 -9.19 14.34
N PRO A 155 4.23 -9.52 15.44
CA PRO A 155 4.19 -8.70 16.65
C PRO A 155 4.88 -7.34 16.52
N ARG A 156 5.63 -7.09 15.44
CA ARG A 156 6.28 -5.81 15.11
C ARG A 156 5.44 -4.91 14.21
N VAL A 157 4.27 -5.40 13.78
CA VAL A 157 3.35 -4.67 12.91
C VAL A 157 2.22 -4.08 13.73
N SER A 158 1.96 -2.81 13.57
CA SER A 158 0.82 -2.09 14.15
C SER A 158 -0.20 -1.78 13.06
N ILE A 159 -1.47 -1.86 13.41
CA ILE A 159 -2.56 -1.41 12.55
C ILE A 159 -3.18 -0.19 13.20
N ASN A 160 -3.09 0.92 12.50
CA ASN A 160 -3.69 2.18 12.87
C ASN A 160 -4.89 2.40 11.94
N SER A 161 -6.06 2.53 12.48
CA SER A 161 -7.27 2.82 11.71
C SER A 161 -8.03 3.93 12.39
N ALA A 162 -8.03 5.10 11.79
CA ALA A 162 -8.93 6.18 12.18
C ALA A 162 -10.37 5.88 11.74
N SER A 163 -10.53 5.04 10.72
CA SER A 163 -11.81 4.53 10.24
C SER A 163 -11.64 3.14 9.64
N SER A 164 -12.72 2.43 9.35
CA SER A 164 -12.68 1.14 8.64
C SER A 164 -12.12 1.26 7.21
N ARG A 165 -12.04 2.46 6.66
CA ARG A 165 -11.55 2.78 5.30
C ARG A 165 -10.05 3.07 5.27
N ASP A 166 -9.47 3.56 6.38
CA ASP A 166 -8.09 4.04 6.44
C ASP A 166 -7.20 3.10 7.25
N THR A 167 -7.24 1.81 6.91
CA THR A 167 -6.39 0.82 7.59
C THR A 167 -4.93 1.03 7.19
N GLN A 168 -4.15 1.60 8.09
CA GLN A 168 -2.73 1.85 7.90
C GLN A 168 -1.91 0.73 8.54
N ILE A 169 -1.04 0.10 7.77
CA ILE A 169 -0.13 -0.93 8.25
C ILE A 169 1.21 -0.28 8.55
N SER A 170 1.56 -0.14 9.81
CA SER A 170 2.86 0.34 10.24
C SER A 170 3.76 -0.82 10.62
N VAL A 171 4.93 -0.90 10.03
CA VAL A 171 5.94 -1.90 10.33
C VAL A 171 7.06 -1.25 11.13
N MET A 172 7.32 -1.74 12.35
CA MET A 172 8.31 -1.18 13.28
C MET A 172 8.16 0.33 13.53
N GLY A 173 6.91 0.84 13.58
CA GLY A 173 6.66 2.25 13.83
C GLY A 173 6.92 3.18 12.64
N ALA A 174 7.27 2.66 11.47
CA ALA A 174 7.44 3.46 10.28
C ALA A 174 6.10 3.92 9.70
N ASN A 175 6.10 5.06 9.00
CA ASN A 175 4.95 5.51 8.22
C ASN A 175 4.53 4.43 7.22
N ASN A 176 3.24 4.13 7.15
CA ASN A 176 2.68 3.10 6.26
C ASN A 176 2.99 3.33 4.77
N ARG A 177 3.20 4.57 4.34
CA ARG A 177 3.57 4.93 2.96
C ARG A 177 4.97 4.45 2.55
N TYR A 178 5.81 4.05 3.52
CA TYR A 178 7.14 3.50 3.31
C TYR A 178 7.16 1.97 3.17
N ASN A 179 6.00 1.31 3.25
CA ASN A 179 5.89 -0.10 2.95
C ASN A 179 5.94 -0.34 1.44
N ASP A 180 6.54 -1.45 1.05
CA ASP A 180 6.36 -2.04 -0.26
C ASP A 180 5.24 -3.07 -0.19
N PHE A 181 4.18 -2.85 -0.95
CA PHE A 181 3.06 -3.76 -1.07
C PHE A 181 2.96 -4.31 -2.48
N SER A 182 2.94 -5.64 -2.64
CA SER A 182 2.93 -6.27 -3.96
C SER A 182 1.97 -7.46 -4.04
N ILE A 183 1.35 -7.64 -5.22
CA ILE A 183 0.51 -8.79 -5.57
C ILE A 183 1.13 -9.46 -6.79
N ASP A 184 1.43 -10.76 -6.68
CA ASP A 184 2.14 -11.53 -7.70
C ASP A 184 3.44 -10.85 -8.19
N GLY A 185 4.11 -10.11 -7.28
CA GLY A 185 5.32 -9.37 -7.54
C GLY A 185 5.15 -8.06 -8.32
N VAL A 186 3.94 -7.52 -8.41
CA VAL A 186 3.67 -6.18 -8.94
C VAL A 186 3.33 -5.27 -7.78
N SER A 187 3.92 -4.08 -7.73
CA SER A 187 3.58 -3.09 -6.70
C SER A 187 2.09 -2.74 -6.78
N PHE A 188 1.46 -2.69 -5.61
CA PHE A 188 0.06 -2.28 -5.43
C PHE A 188 -0.06 -1.10 -4.48
N ASN A 189 1.03 -0.45 -4.19
CA ASN A 189 1.00 0.83 -3.49
C ASN A 189 0.23 1.85 -4.33
N ASP A 190 -0.36 2.84 -3.67
CA ASP A 190 -0.85 4.04 -4.35
C ASP A 190 0.31 4.68 -5.12
N PRO A 191 0.27 4.71 -6.46
CA PRO A 191 1.41 5.16 -7.25
C PRO A 191 1.65 6.65 -7.14
N PHE A 192 0.61 7.42 -6.80
CA PHE A 192 0.75 8.87 -6.59
C PHE A 192 0.87 9.24 -5.12
N GLY A 193 0.11 8.62 -4.22
CA GLY A 193 0.18 8.84 -2.78
C GLY A 193 -0.95 9.69 -2.20
N LEU A 194 -2.14 9.64 -2.80
CA LEU A 194 -3.33 10.35 -2.29
C LEU A 194 -3.96 9.63 -1.10
N ASN A 195 -3.96 8.29 -1.12
CA ASN A 195 -4.66 7.50 -0.13
C ASN A 195 -3.85 7.36 1.17
N ALA A 196 -4.52 7.61 2.30
CA ALA A 196 -3.88 7.54 3.61
C ALA A 196 -3.44 6.12 4.00
N ASN A 197 -4.13 5.09 3.51
CA ASN A 197 -3.77 3.68 3.76
C ASN A 197 -2.51 3.23 2.98
N GLY A 198 -2.10 3.97 1.96
CA GLY A 198 -0.94 3.67 1.12
C GLY A 198 -1.20 2.68 -0.01
N PHE A 199 -2.47 2.26 -0.22
CA PHE A 199 -2.88 1.39 -1.32
C PHE A 199 -3.53 2.17 -2.44
N GLY A 200 -3.50 1.64 -3.66
CA GLY A 200 -4.22 2.21 -4.80
C GLY A 200 -5.75 2.20 -4.62
N THR A 201 -6.27 1.31 -3.79
CA THR A 201 -7.68 1.25 -3.39
C THR A 201 -7.87 1.77 -1.97
N MET A 202 -9.01 2.39 -1.67
CA MET A 202 -9.34 2.81 -0.31
C MET A 202 -9.81 1.64 0.57
N ARG A 203 -10.18 0.52 -0.03
CA ARG A 203 -10.56 -0.74 0.62
C ARG A 203 -9.41 -1.76 0.54
N ASN A 204 -9.74 -3.03 0.64
CA ASN A 204 -8.78 -4.12 0.47
C ASN A 204 -8.18 -4.10 -0.93
N PRO A 205 -6.86 -4.18 -1.07
CA PRO A 205 -6.20 -4.15 -2.36
C PRO A 205 -6.38 -5.44 -3.17
N ILE A 206 -6.91 -6.50 -2.57
CA ILE A 206 -7.19 -7.79 -3.19
C ILE A 206 -8.18 -8.59 -2.35
N SER A 207 -9.09 -9.32 -2.99
CA SER A 207 -9.95 -10.31 -2.34
C SER A 207 -9.13 -11.40 -1.65
N LEU A 208 -9.43 -11.69 -0.37
CA LEU A 208 -8.76 -12.77 0.35
C LEU A 208 -9.00 -14.15 -0.23
N ASP A 209 -10.10 -14.33 -0.96
CA ASP A 209 -10.38 -15.60 -1.62
C ASP A 209 -9.51 -15.85 -2.85
N PHE A 210 -8.83 -14.83 -3.37
CA PHE A 210 -7.87 -14.95 -4.45
C PHE A 210 -6.47 -15.31 -3.93
N VAL A 211 -6.20 -15.10 -2.63
CA VAL A 211 -4.89 -15.23 -2.02
C VAL A 211 -4.55 -16.67 -1.68
N ASP A 212 -3.33 -17.10 -2.01
CA ASP A 212 -2.72 -18.38 -1.62
C ASP A 212 -1.75 -18.22 -0.45
N GLN A 213 -0.88 -17.21 -0.49
CA GLN A 213 0.10 -16.94 0.57
C GLN A 213 0.31 -15.44 0.76
N ILE A 214 0.62 -15.04 2.01
CA ILE A 214 1.02 -13.66 2.36
C ILE A 214 2.37 -13.72 3.08
N SER A 215 3.30 -12.83 2.70
CA SER A 215 4.56 -12.59 3.41
C SER A 215 4.60 -11.17 3.96
N VAL A 216 5.05 -11.02 5.19
CA VAL A 216 5.38 -9.76 5.82
C VAL A 216 6.85 -9.80 6.19
N ASP A 217 7.71 -9.14 5.42
CA ASP A 217 9.15 -9.08 5.66
C ASP A 217 9.52 -7.75 6.32
N ILE A 218 10.19 -7.85 7.47
CA ILE A 218 10.60 -6.68 8.28
C ILE A 218 11.95 -6.14 7.78
N THR A 219 12.92 -7.03 7.52
CA THR A 219 14.26 -6.65 7.08
C THR A 219 14.71 -7.60 5.96
N PRO A 220 14.27 -7.35 4.70
CA PRO A 220 14.59 -8.20 3.58
C PRO A 220 16.01 -7.93 3.06
N TYR A 221 17.01 -8.71 3.50
CA TYR A 221 18.41 -8.54 3.07
C TYR A 221 18.69 -8.97 1.63
N ASP A 222 17.79 -9.72 0.99
CA ASP A 222 17.91 -10.02 -0.43
C ASP A 222 17.92 -8.73 -1.26
N VAL A 223 18.95 -8.54 -2.11
CA VAL A 223 19.12 -7.29 -2.86
C VAL A 223 18.07 -7.11 -3.97
N SER A 224 17.36 -8.18 -4.35
CA SER A 224 16.21 -8.06 -5.26
C SER A 224 15.00 -7.37 -4.62
N ARG A 225 14.96 -7.25 -3.27
CA ARG A 225 13.93 -6.51 -2.54
C ARG A 225 14.31 -5.05 -2.45
N GLY A 226 13.45 -4.15 -2.90
CA GLY A 226 13.65 -2.71 -2.85
C GLY A 226 12.45 -1.97 -2.28
N ASN A 227 12.41 -0.68 -2.47
CA ASN A 227 11.25 0.21 -2.23
C ASN A 227 10.72 0.25 -0.79
N THR A 228 11.48 -0.18 0.21
CA THR A 228 10.99 -0.23 1.58
C THR A 228 11.98 0.31 2.61
N THR A 229 11.52 1.24 3.42
CA THR A 229 12.04 1.62 4.75
C THR A 229 10.98 1.38 5.84
N GLY A 230 9.81 0.88 5.47
CA GLY A 230 8.82 0.22 6.31
C GLY A 230 9.01 -1.30 6.28
N GLY A 231 7.97 -2.06 5.94
CA GLY A 231 8.02 -3.49 5.65
C GLY A 231 7.77 -3.79 4.18
N SER A 232 8.06 -5.02 3.76
CA SER A 232 7.61 -5.52 2.47
C SER A 232 6.49 -6.54 2.70
N ILE A 233 5.31 -6.26 2.16
CA ILE A 233 4.13 -7.10 2.27
C ILE A 233 3.81 -7.64 0.88
N ALA A 234 3.99 -8.92 0.69
CA ALA A 234 3.80 -9.54 -0.60
C ALA A 234 2.70 -10.60 -0.54
N VAL A 235 1.85 -10.59 -1.55
CA VAL A 235 0.74 -11.53 -1.73
C VAL A 235 0.98 -12.36 -2.99
N VAL A 236 0.75 -13.65 -2.90
CA VAL A 236 0.70 -14.54 -4.05
C VAL A 236 -0.73 -15.03 -4.23
N THR A 237 -1.27 -14.89 -5.44
CA THR A 237 -2.62 -15.36 -5.76
C THR A 237 -2.64 -16.84 -6.06
N LYS A 238 -3.81 -17.46 -5.87
CA LYS A 238 -4.08 -18.85 -6.23
C LYS A 238 -3.76 -19.14 -7.70
N SER A 239 -3.47 -20.37 -8.00
CA SER A 239 -3.19 -20.87 -9.35
C SER A 239 -4.03 -22.10 -9.65
N GLY A 240 -4.26 -22.39 -10.93
CA GLY A 240 -4.90 -23.64 -11.33
C GLY A 240 -3.99 -24.83 -11.14
N THR A 241 -4.59 -26.00 -11.00
CA THR A 241 -3.93 -27.31 -10.85
C THR A 241 -4.49 -28.31 -11.84
N ASN A 242 -4.10 -29.60 -11.77
CA ASN A 242 -4.67 -30.67 -12.57
C ASN A 242 -6.11 -31.07 -12.18
N GLU A 243 -6.61 -30.49 -11.08
CA GLU A 243 -7.98 -30.69 -10.61
C GLU A 243 -8.76 -29.37 -10.68
N PHE A 244 -10.06 -29.50 -10.91
CA PHE A 244 -10.93 -28.31 -10.89
C PHE A 244 -11.29 -27.98 -9.45
N HIS A 245 -11.14 -26.73 -9.08
CA HIS A 245 -11.54 -26.16 -7.80
C HIS A 245 -12.43 -24.94 -8.03
N GLY A 246 -13.33 -24.71 -7.11
CA GLY A 246 -14.15 -23.51 -7.12
C GLY A 246 -14.71 -23.21 -5.75
N SER A 247 -14.96 -21.95 -5.48
CA SER A 247 -15.61 -21.50 -4.25
C SER A 247 -16.64 -20.43 -4.53
N VAL A 248 -17.66 -20.41 -3.69
CA VAL A 248 -18.64 -19.33 -3.58
C VAL A 248 -18.61 -18.87 -2.14
N TYR A 249 -18.41 -17.60 -1.94
CA TYR A 249 -18.50 -16.96 -0.63
C TYR A 249 -19.58 -15.88 -0.71
N TYR A 250 -20.45 -15.83 0.29
CA TYR A 250 -21.42 -14.78 0.50
C TYR A 250 -21.43 -14.38 1.97
N SER A 251 -21.40 -13.11 2.25
CA SER A 251 -21.61 -12.57 3.60
C SER A 251 -22.54 -11.37 3.52
N GLU A 252 -23.37 -11.27 4.54
CA GLU A 252 -24.26 -10.14 4.81
C GLU A 252 -24.03 -9.70 6.25
N ARG A 253 -23.95 -8.41 6.48
CA ARG A 253 -23.84 -7.80 7.78
C ARG A 253 -24.72 -6.55 7.86
N ASN A 254 -25.43 -6.40 8.94
CA ASN A 254 -26.30 -5.28 9.23
C ASN A 254 -26.22 -4.91 10.72
N GLU A 255 -27.01 -3.93 11.17
CA GLU A 255 -27.04 -3.49 12.57
C GLU A 255 -27.37 -4.59 13.57
N ASP A 256 -28.16 -5.59 13.18
CA ASP A 256 -28.51 -6.74 14.05
C ASP A 256 -27.30 -7.60 14.42
N ASN A 257 -26.22 -7.50 13.63
CA ASN A 257 -24.95 -8.23 13.85
C ASN A 257 -23.93 -7.42 14.67
N VAL A 258 -24.28 -6.18 15.07
CA VAL A 258 -23.41 -5.27 15.84
C VAL A 258 -24.04 -5.03 17.21
N GLY A 259 -23.24 -5.03 18.27
CA GLY A 259 -23.71 -4.69 19.61
C GLY A 259 -23.94 -3.19 19.78
N GLU A 260 -24.52 -2.83 20.92
CA GLU A 260 -24.66 -1.46 21.36
C GLU A 260 -23.30 -0.76 21.50
N ASP A 261 -23.30 0.57 21.35
CA ASP A 261 -22.13 1.40 21.61
C ASP A 261 -21.79 1.47 23.11
N MET A 262 -20.74 2.21 23.48
CA MET A 262 -20.31 2.34 24.88
C MET A 262 -21.33 3.09 25.75
N ASP A 263 -22.26 3.84 25.16
CA ASP A 263 -23.33 4.59 25.83
C ASP A 263 -24.65 3.79 25.88
N GLY A 264 -24.68 2.60 25.31
CA GLY A 264 -25.84 1.69 25.28
C GLY A 264 -26.86 2.05 24.19
N ASN A 265 -26.43 2.69 23.12
CA ASN A 265 -27.28 2.97 21.98
C ASN A 265 -27.10 1.86 20.90
N ASP A 266 -28.19 1.56 20.22
CA ASP A 266 -28.17 0.68 19.07
C ASP A 266 -27.32 1.30 17.94
N TYR A 267 -26.61 0.43 17.19
CA TYR A 267 -25.86 0.87 16.01
C TYR A 267 -26.84 1.35 14.93
N PRO A 268 -26.51 2.44 14.17
CA PRO A 268 -27.35 2.90 13.08
C PRO A 268 -27.59 1.81 12.03
N ALA A 269 -28.78 1.77 11.45
CA ALA A 269 -29.10 0.82 10.39
C ALA A 269 -28.09 0.91 9.23
N PHE A 270 -27.54 -0.22 8.82
CA PHE A 270 -26.64 -0.34 7.67
C PHE A 270 -26.82 -1.72 7.00
N GLU A 271 -26.39 -1.79 5.78
CA GLU A 271 -26.34 -3.05 5.02
C GLU A 271 -24.96 -3.16 4.37
N GLU A 272 -24.36 -4.34 4.48
CA GLU A 272 -23.05 -4.64 3.89
C GLU A 272 -23.10 -6.06 3.34
N GLU A 273 -22.86 -6.19 2.04
CA GLU A 273 -22.87 -7.46 1.32
C GLU A 273 -21.53 -7.70 0.63
N THR A 274 -21.08 -8.95 0.60
CA THR A 274 -19.90 -9.36 -0.17
C THR A 274 -20.21 -10.67 -0.87
N THR A 275 -20.00 -10.73 -2.17
CA THR A 275 -20.10 -11.95 -2.98
C THR A 275 -18.75 -12.22 -3.63
N VAL A 276 -18.22 -13.43 -3.45
CA VAL A 276 -16.96 -13.83 -4.11
C VAL A 276 -17.15 -15.16 -4.82
N LEU A 277 -16.65 -15.23 -6.05
CA LEU A 277 -16.63 -16.43 -6.87
C LEU A 277 -15.21 -16.73 -7.31
N THR A 278 -14.77 -17.97 -7.14
CA THR A 278 -13.48 -18.43 -7.68
C THR A 278 -13.67 -19.72 -8.49
N PHE A 279 -12.87 -19.86 -9.55
CA PHE A 279 -12.83 -21.09 -10.32
C PHE A 279 -11.43 -21.31 -10.91
N SER A 280 -10.90 -22.50 -10.79
CA SER A 280 -9.57 -22.84 -11.28
C SER A 280 -9.50 -24.29 -11.77
N GLY A 281 -8.47 -24.59 -12.59
CA GLY A 281 -8.25 -25.95 -13.05
C GLY A 281 -7.38 -26.02 -14.30
N PRO A 282 -7.28 -27.20 -14.93
CA PRO A 282 -6.51 -27.39 -16.13
C PRO A 282 -7.30 -27.01 -17.39
N ILE A 283 -6.72 -26.18 -18.26
CA ILE A 283 -7.15 -26.10 -19.66
C ILE A 283 -6.53 -27.27 -20.43
N ILE A 284 -5.25 -27.54 -20.15
CA ILE A 284 -4.53 -28.72 -20.66
C ILE A 284 -3.78 -29.31 -19.46
N LYS A 285 -4.11 -30.57 -19.10
CA LYS A 285 -3.46 -31.28 -18.00
C LYS A 285 -1.95 -31.24 -18.14
N ASP A 286 -1.25 -31.03 -17.01
CA ASP A 286 0.20 -30.93 -16.84
C ASP A 286 0.85 -29.77 -17.60
N ARG A 287 0.06 -28.91 -18.29
CA ARG A 287 0.64 -27.88 -19.19
C ARG A 287 0.04 -26.50 -19.07
N LEU A 288 -1.28 -26.36 -19.00
CA LEU A 288 -1.92 -25.06 -19.01
C LEU A 288 -3.04 -25.01 -18.01
N PHE A 289 -2.91 -24.14 -17.06
CA PHE A 289 -3.81 -23.96 -15.94
C PHE A 289 -4.36 -22.56 -15.89
N PHE A 290 -5.55 -22.42 -15.35
CA PHE A 290 -6.20 -21.12 -15.14
C PHE A 290 -6.69 -20.97 -13.70
N PHE A 291 -6.75 -19.74 -13.24
CA PHE A 291 -7.50 -19.28 -12.08
C PHE A 291 -8.29 -18.03 -12.49
N VAL A 292 -9.55 -17.94 -12.07
CA VAL A 292 -10.43 -16.78 -12.24
C VAL A 292 -11.07 -16.47 -10.90
N GLY A 293 -11.05 -15.22 -10.49
CA GLY A 293 -11.72 -14.69 -9.32
C GLY A 293 -12.56 -13.47 -9.65
N TYR A 294 -13.69 -13.32 -8.95
CA TYR A 294 -14.58 -12.18 -8.99
C TYR A 294 -15.05 -11.86 -7.57
N GLU A 295 -14.98 -10.60 -7.16
CA GLU A 295 -15.57 -10.08 -5.94
C GLU A 295 -16.44 -8.89 -6.25
N GLU A 296 -17.61 -8.83 -5.60
CA GLU A 296 -18.52 -7.69 -5.56
C GLU A 296 -18.84 -7.37 -4.10
N PHE A 297 -18.72 -6.11 -3.76
CA PHE A 297 -19.00 -5.58 -2.44
C PHE A 297 -19.87 -4.34 -2.54
N GLU A 298 -20.90 -4.28 -1.69
CA GLU A 298 -21.71 -3.11 -1.50
C GLU A 298 -21.95 -2.85 -0.02
N LYS A 299 -21.90 -1.57 0.38
CA LYS A 299 -22.20 -1.14 1.74
C LYS A 299 -22.99 0.17 1.70
N ALA A 300 -24.13 0.17 2.35
CA ALA A 300 -24.94 1.37 2.54
C ALA A 300 -25.01 1.71 4.04
N LEU A 301 -24.52 2.90 4.41
CA LEU A 301 -24.54 3.41 5.78
C LEU A 301 -25.11 4.82 5.76
N PRO A 302 -26.22 5.08 6.50
CA PRO A 302 -26.73 6.43 6.65
C PRO A 302 -25.71 7.35 7.31
N SER A 303 -25.70 8.61 6.87
CA SER A 303 -24.90 9.67 7.48
C SER A 303 -25.17 9.81 8.98
N LEU A 304 -24.10 9.99 9.75
CA LEU A 304 -24.17 10.29 11.17
C LEU A 304 -24.55 11.75 11.46
N TYR A 305 -24.71 12.57 10.43
CA TYR A 305 -24.93 14.00 10.50
C TYR A 305 -26.36 14.38 10.16
N GLY A 306 -26.86 15.45 10.79
CA GLY A 306 -28.22 15.93 10.50
C GLY A 306 -28.58 17.25 11.18
N THR A 307 -29.83 17.66 10.96
CA THR A 307 -30.39 18.88 11.53
C THR A 307 -30.59 18.79 13.06
N ALA A 308 -30.75 19.93 13.70
CA ALA A 308 -30.93 20.04 15.13
C ALA A 308 -32.08 19.20 15.71
N ASP A 309 -33.14 19.01 14.92
CA ASP A 309 -34.36 18.25 15.26
C ASP A 309 -34.37 16.82 14.71
N SER A 310 -33.27 16.34 14.08
CA SER A 310 -33.11 14.97 13.59
C SER A 310 -32.70 13.99 14.69
N ASN A 311 -32.64 12.69 14.36
CA ASN A 311 -32.10 11.64 15.23
C ASN A 311 -30.60 11.34 14.94
N ALA A 312 -29.93 12.18 14.15
CA ALA A 312 -28.52 11.99 13.84
C ALA A 312 -27.64 12.08 15.10
N GLN A 313 -26.51 11.36 15.09
CA GLN A 313 -25.54 11.39 16.19
C GLN A 313 -24.88 12.77 16.33
N ASN A 314 -24.50 13.37 15.21
CA ASN A 314 -23.90 14.70 15.14
C ASN A 314 -24.89 15.67 14.51
N LYS A 315 -25.29 16.69 15.25
CA LYS A 315 -26.34 17.61 14.85
C LYS A 315 -25.84 19.02 14.67
N LEU A 316 -26.49 19.74 13.77
CA LEU A 316 -26.45 21.20 13.74
C LEU A 316 -27.10 21.77 15.00
N ASP A 317 -26.66 22.94 15.39
CA ASP A 317 -27.18 23.60 16.58
C ASP A 317 -28.46 24.46 16.30
N TYR A 318 -28.51 25.14 15.17
CA TYR A 318 -29.52 26.15 14.82
C TYR A 318 -30.34 25.77 13.58
N VAL A 319 -29.88 24.85 12.74
CA VAL A 319 -30.59 24.44 11.52
C VAL A 319 -31.53 23.28 11.81
N THR A 320 -32.82 23.55 11.82
CA THR A 320 -33.89 22.54 11.87
C THR A 320 -34.21 22.01 10.45
N SER A 321 -34.96 20.90 10.37
CA SER A 321 -35.45 20.38 9.10
C SER A 321 -36.25 21.40 8.29
N ALA A 322 -37.03 22.25 8.97
CA ALA A 322 -37.79 23.32 8.30
C ALA A 322 -36.88 24.42 7.71
N ILE A 323 -35.76 24.74 8.35
CA ILE A 323 -34.76 25.68 7.81
C ILE A 323 -34.03 25.05 6.63
N ALA A 324 -33.67 23.77 6.73
CA ALA A 324 -33.08 23.04 5.62
C ALA A 324 -33.99 23.00 4.37
N ASP A 325 -35.29 22.74 4.56
CA ASP A 325 -36.30 22.79 3.49
C ASP A 325 -36.46 24.19 2.90
N GLN A 326 -36.35 25.23 3.71
CA GLN A 326 -36.36 26.64 3.26
C GLN A 326 -35.15 26.91 2.35
N ILE A 327 -33.92 26.54 2.78
CA ILE A 327 -32.69 26.71 2.01
C ILE A 327 -32.79 25.93 0.68
N LYS A 328 -33.25 24.68 0.72
CA LYS A 328 -33.48 23.86 -0.48
C LYS A 328 -34.49 24.52 -1.42
N SER A 329 -35.60 25.08 -0.88
CA SER A 329 -36.60 25.77 -1.68
C SER A 329 -36.05 27.03 -2.34
N ILE A 330 -35.22 27.80 -1.65
CA ILE A 330 -34.53 28.96 -2.21
C ILE A 330 -33.56 28.51 -3.33
N ALA A 331 -32.73 27.47 -3.10
CA ALA A 331 -31.81 26.93 -4.10
C ALA A 331 -32.55 26.56 -5.39
N MET A 332 -33.69 25.86 -5.27
CA MET A 332 -34.49 25.47 -6.43
C MET A 332 -35.19 26.67 -7.10
N ASN A 333 -35.85 27.52 -6.34
CA ASN A 333 -36.69 28.57 -6.90
C ASN A 333 -35.88 29.77 -7.43
N THR A 334 -34.79 30.12 -6.78
CA THR A 334 -33.98 31.31 -7.13
C THR A 334 -32.88 30.94 -8.15
N TYR A 335 -32.25 29.75 -7.97
CA TYR A 335 -31.06 29.37 -8.73
C TYR A 335 -31.29 28.17 -9.66
N GLY A 336 -32.43 27.45 -9.53
CA GLY A 336 -32.71 26.25 -10.32
C GLY A 336 -31.89 25.02 -9.91
N TYR A 337 -31.30 25.04 -8.70
CA TYR A 337 -30.43 23.99 -8.20
C TYR A 337 -31.14 23.08 -7.19
N ASP A 338 -31.09 21.76 -7.39
CA ASP A 338 -31.50 20.79 -6.40
C ASP A 338 -30.34 20.48 -5.43
N ALA A 339 -30.46 20.90 -4.19
CA ALA A 339 -29.46 20.67 -3.17
C ALA A 339 -29.44 19.22 -2.64
N GLY A 340 -30.47 18.43 -2.95
CA GLY A 340 -30.61 17.10 -2.35
C GLY A 340 -31.27 17.16 -0.96
N VAL A 341 -30.72 16.42 0.00
CA VAL A 341 -31.24 16.33 1.38
C VAL A 341 -30.12 16.57 2.37
N LEU A 342 -30.49 16.97 3.63
CA LEU A 342 -29.53 17.22 4.71
C LEU A 342 -29.59 16.15 5.80
N ASN A 343 -30.64 15.35 5.84
CA ASN A 343 -30.84 14.27 6.80
C ASN A 343 -30.87 12.91 6.11
N ASN A 344 -30.40 11.88 6.82
CA ASN A 344 -30.44 10.47 6.35
C ASN A 344 -29.84 10.30 4.96
N ILE A 345 -28.72 10.96 4.72
CA ILE A 345 -27.99 10.81 3.45
C ILE A 345 -27.40 9.40 3.42
N THR A 346 -27.67 8.65 2.36
CA THR A 346 -27.15 7.31 2.17
C THR A 346 -26.70 7.18 0.73
N TYR A 347 -25.41 7.05 0.53
CA TYR A 347 -24.82 6.68 -0.75
C TYR A 347 -24.07 5.35 -0.58
N PRO A 348 -24.27 4.38 -1.47
CA PRO A 348 -23.58 3.11 -1.38
C PRO A 348 -22.09 3.26 -1.65
N GLU A 349 -21.28 2.60 -0.84
CA GLU A 349 -19.88 2.28 -1.15
C GLU A 349 -19.89 0.99 -1.96
N THR A 350 -19.26 0.97 -3.13
CA THR A 350 -19.19 -0.21 -3.99
C THR A 350 -17.76 -0.55 -4.33
N HIS A 351 -17.49 -1.83 -4.54
CA HIS A 351 -16.23 -2.32 -5.06
C HIS A 351 -16.45 -3.56 -5.91
N GLU A 352 -15.89 -3.58 -7.10
CA GLU A 352 -15.84 -4.74 -7.99
C GLU A 352 -14.38 -5.07 -8.32
N GLU A 353 -14.01 -6.34 -8.20
CA GLU A 353 -12.68 -6.81 -8.55
C GLU A 353 -12.76 -8.12 -9.34
N TYR A 354 -11.97 -8.25 -10.40
CA TYR A 354 -11.74 -9.53 -11.03
C TYR A 354 -10.27 -9.76 -11.35
N THR A 355 -9.86 -11.04 -11.32
CA THR A 355 -8.51 -11.45 -11.67
C THR A 355 -8.53 -12.72 -12.53
N VAL A 356 -7.60 -12.80 -13.47
CA VAL A 356 -7.35 -13.97 -14.30
C VAL A 356 -5.87 -14.28 -14.29
N LYS A 357 -5.53 -15.53 -13.93
CA LYS A 357 -4.16 -16.02 -13.95
C LYS A 357 -4.05 -17.25 -14.84
N LEU A 358 -3.10 -17.26 -15.76
CA LEU A 358 -2.78 -18.41 -16.60
C LEU A 358 -1.35 -18.87 -16.32
N ASN A 359 -1.17 -20.15 -16.05
CA ASN A 359 0.13 -20.77 -15.86
C ASN A 359 0.37 -21.77 -16.99
N ALA A 360 1.43 -21.57 -17.77
CA ALA A 360 1.80 -22.42 -18.89
C ALA A 360 3.15 -23.08 -18.66
N VAL A 361 3.18 -24.40 -18.55
CA VAL A 361 4.39 -25.22 -18.61
C VAL A 361 4.68 -25.47 -20.10
N ILE A 362 5.60 -24.70 -20.67
CA ILE A 362 5.97 -24.76 -22.09
C ILE A 362 6.73 -26.04 -22.36
N ASN A 363 7.70 -26.33 -21.52
CA ASN A 363 8.49 -27.58 -21.45
C ASN A 363 9.17 -27.66 -20.07
N ASP A 364 10.01 -28.67 -19.87
CA ASP A 364 10.68 -28.92 -18.58
C ASP A 364 11.60 -27.77 -18.13
N SER A 365 12.05 -26.92 -19.06
CA SER A 365 12.96 -25.81 -18.80
C SER A 365 12.29 -24.43 -18.83
N HIS A 366 11.07 -24.31 -19.33
CA HIS A 366 10.42 -23.02 -19.54
C HIS A 366 8.98 -23.01 -19.05
N ARG A 367 8.62 -22.01 -18.27
CA ARG A 367 7.29 -21.76 -17.73
C ARG A 367 6.91 -20.29 -17.90
N ALA A 368 5.68 -20.01 -18.29
CA ALA A 368 5.15 -18.66 -18.39
C ALA A 368 3.94 -18.48 -17.46
N VAL A 369 3.78 -17.27 -16.94
CA VAL A 369 2.62 -16.86 -16.13
C VAL A 369 2.09 -15.56 -16.69
N LEU A 370 0.78 -15.51 -16.97
CA LEU A 370 0.03 -14.30 -17.30
C LEU A 370 -0.88 -13.98 -16.12
N ASN A 371 -0.87 -12.74 -15.66
CA ASN A 371 -1.83 -12.19 -14.70
C ASN A 371 -2.50 -10.97 -15.32
N VAL A 372 -3.82 -10.89 -15.19
CA VAL A 372 -4.63 -9.73 -15.52
C VAL A 372 -5.60 -9.49 -14.37
N SER A 373 -5.68 -8.27 -13.88
CA SER A 373 -6.65 -7.87 -12.86
C SER A 373 -7.19 -6.49 -13.14
N HIS A 374 -8.43 -6.28 -12.71
CA HIS A 374 -9.12 -5.01 -12.74
C HIS A 374 -9.86 -4.82 -11.43
N SER A 375 -9.89 -3.60 -10.93
CA SER A 375 -10.72 -3.21 -9.81
C SER A 375 -11.28 -1.81 -10.02
N GLU A 376 -12.55 -1.64 -9.67
CA GLU A 376 -13.20 -0.34 -9.63
C GLU A 376 -13.96 -0.17 -8.32
N SER A 377 -14.06 1.05 -7.83
CA SER A 377 -14.78 1.38 -6.59
C SER A 377 -15.55 2.68 -6.76
N GLU A 378 -16.60 2.86 -5.99
CA GLU A 378 -17.20 4.17 -5.74
C GLU A 378 -17.26 4.40 -4.24
N LEU A 379 -16.60 5.44 -3.75
CA LEU A 379 -16.45 5.75 -2.34
C LEU A 379 -17.08 7.11 -2.03
N PRO A 380 -18.28 7.14 -1.40
CA PRO A 380 -18.88 8.37 -0.92
C PRO A 380 -18.02 9.03 0.15
N GLN A 381 -17.86 10.33 0.05
CA GLN A 381 -17.13 11.15 1.01
C GLN A 381 -17.99 12.32 1.49
N ASP A 382 -17.92 12.59 2.78
CA ASP A 382 -18.55 13.75 3.41
C ASP A 382 -17.52 14.60 4.17
N TYR A 383 -17.88 15.83 4.47
CA TYR A 383 -17.08 16.72 5.32
C TYR A 383 -17.68 16.93 6.71
N GLY A 384 -18.75 16.21 7.04
CA GLY A 384 -19.41 16.32 8.34
C GLY A 384 -20.72 17.11 8.33
N VAL A 385 -20.98 17.80 9.43
CA VAL A 385 -22.27 18.48 9.67
C VAL A 385 -22.48 19.62 8.67
N GLY A 386 -23.72 19.78 8.19
CA GLY A 386 -24.13 20.96 7.42
C GLY A 386 -24.00 20.82 5.89
N HIS A 387 -23.55 19.69 5.39
CA HIS A 387 -23.44 19.44 3.95
C HIS A 387 -24.69 18.75 3.41
N PHE A 388 -25.35 19.37 2.43
CA PHE A 388 -26.41 18.72 1.67
C PHE A 388 -25.84 17.55 0.84
N SER A 389 -26.67 16.56 0.55
CA SER A 389 -26.25 15.33 -0.13
C SER A 389 -25.58 15.59 -1.50
N ASN A 390 -26.03 16.60 -2.23
CA ASN A 390 -25.45 16.93 -3.53
C ASN A 390 -24.11 17.69 -3.44
N ASN A 391 -23.69 18.13 -2.25
CA ASN A 391 -22.36 18.66 -1.98
C ASN A 391 -21.35 17.57 -1.57
N TRP A 392 -21.83 16.36 -1.23
CA TRP A 392 -20.94 15.22 -1.05
C TRP A 392 -20.26 14.87 -2.36
N TYR A 393 -19.11 14.21 -2.27
CA TYR A 393 -18.38 13.80 -3.47
C TYR A 393 -18.07 12.30 -3.44
N LYS A 394 -17.69 11.77 -4.56
CA LYS A 394 -17.26 10.40 -4.73
C LYS A 394 -15.81 10.33 -5.21
N LYS A 395 -15.14 9.28 -4.80
CA LYS A 395 -13.83 8.86 -5.27
C LYS A 395 -13.99 7.53 -5.99
N PRO A 396 -13.89 7.50 -7.31
CA PRO A 396 -14.06 6.30 -8.11
C PRO A 396 -12.71 5.79 -8.67
N PRO A 397 -11.76 5.24 -7.85
CA PRO A 397 -10.53 4.68 -8.38
C PRO A 397 -10.82 3.47 -9.26
N GLU A 398 -10.25 3.46 -10.47
CA GLU A 398 -10.20 2.34 -11.41
C GLU A 398 -8.73 1.93 -11.57
N ILE A 399 -8.42 0.63 -11.45
CA ILE A 399 -7.05 0.11 -11.54
C ILE A 399 -7.03 -1.10 -12.46
N ASP A 400 -6.24 -1.01 -13.52
CA ASP A 400 -5.95 -2.08 -14.45
C ASP A 400 -4.51 -2.55 -14.33
N ARG A 401 -4.28 -3.87 -14.35
CA ARG A 401 -2.96 -4.48 -14.33
C ARG A 401 -2.87 -5.67 -15.26
N ALA A 402 -1.77 -5.75 -15.99
CA ALA A 402 -1.46 -6.92 -16.78
C ALA A 402 0.04 -7.25 -16.66
N SER A 403 0.39 -8.51 -16.43
CA SER A 403 1.80 -8.92 -16.39
C SER A 403 2.02 -10.26 -17.06
N VAL A 404 3.20 -10.40 -17.68
CA VAL A 404 3.70 -11.66 -18.23
C VAL A 404 5.05 -11.95 -17.61
N THR A 405 5.22 -13.14 -17.04
CA THR A 405 6.47 -13.61 -16.48
C THR A 405 6.93 -14.87 -17.19
N LEU A 406 8.19 -14.92 -17.62
CA LEU A 406 8.85 -16.09 -18.19
C LEU A 406 9.97 -16.56 -17.25
N TYR A 407 9.89 -17.80 -16.81
CA TYR A 407 10.93 -18.50 -16.06
C TYR A 407 11.62 -19.49 -16.98
N SER A 408 12.97 -19.51 -16.97
CA SER A 408 13.76 -20.36 -17.85
C SER A 408 14.96 -20.95 -17.12
N ASP A 409 15.09 -22.26 -17.16
CA ASP A 409 16.28 -23.01 -16.71
C ASP A 409 17.12 -23.35 -17.93
N TRP A 410 18.22 -22.61 -18.14
CA TRP A 410 19.09 -22.77 -19.29
C TRP A 410 20.04 -23.93 -19.14
N THR A 411 20.43 -24.21 -17.91
CA THR A 411 21.26 -25.35 -17.49
C THR A 411 20.84 -25.72 -16.05
N ASP A 412 21.35 -26.82 -15.52
CA ASP A 412 21.17 -27.23 -14.13
C ASP A 412 21.65 -26.16 -13.11
N ARG A 413 22.39 -25.14 -13.59
CA ARG A 413 23.01 -24.09 -12.75
C ARG A 413 22.58 -22.68 -13.07
N LEU A 414 21.97 -22.42 -14.23
CA LEU A 414 21.59 -21.07 -14.67
C LEU A 414 20.10 -21.01 -14.92
N SER A 415 19.44 -20.22 -14.12
CA SER A 415 18.01 -19.90 -14.25
C SER A 415 17.81 -18.40 -14.43
N THR A 416 16.80 -18.02 -15.20
CA THR A 416 16.42 -16.62 -15.40
C THR A 416 14.93 -16.41 -15.25
N LYS A 417 14.57 -15.21 -14.83
CA LYS A 417 13.21 -14.67 -14.80
C LYS A 417 13.17 -13.39 -15.60
N ILE A 418 12.21 -13.28 -16.51
CA ILE A 418 11.88 -12.05 -17.23
C ILE A 418 10.41 -11.75 -16.94
N LYS A 419 10.10 -10.53 -16.54
CA LYS A 419 8.72 -10.08 -16.32
C LYS A 419 8.49 -8.72 -16.94
N VAL A 420 7.33 -8.54 -17.52
CA VAL A 420 6.81 -7.26 -18.04
C VAL A 420 5.47 -7.02 -17.40
N THR A 421 5.23 -5.80 -16.94
CA THR A 421 3.96 -5.39 -16.33
C THR A 421 3.56 -4.02 -16.86
N ASN A 422 2.28 -3.87 -17.14
CA ASN A 422 1.61 -2.57 -17.31
C ASN A 422 0.62 -2.39 -16.17
N TYR A 423 0.58 -1.19 -15.62
CA TYR A 423 -0.29 -0.76 -14.54
C TYR A 423 -0.89 0.59 -14.90
N GLU A 424 -2.19 0.73 -14.77
CA GLU A 424 -2.91 2.00 -14.96
C GLU A 424 -3.83 2.24 -13.77
N MET A 425 -3.84 3.47 -13.27
CA MET A 425 -4.74 3.94 -12.23
C MET A 425 -5.37 5.25 -12.67
N GLU A 426 -6.70 5.29 -12.65
CA GLU A 426 -7.49 6.49 -12.94
C GLU A 426 -8.46 6.79 -11.80
N GLU A 427 -8.60 8.07 -11.41
CA GLU A 427 -9.59 8.52 -10.44
C GLU A 427 -10.11 9.89 -10.87
N ASP A 428 -11.45 9.99 -11.13
CA ASP A 428 -12.15 11.23 -11.52
C ASP A 428 -13.12 11.62 -10.42
N ASP A 429 -12.59 12.32 -9.41
CA ASP A 429 -13.37 12.77 -8.27
C ASP A 429 -14.43 13.79 -8.70
N SER A 430 -15.68 13.58 -8.32
CA SER A 430 -16.80 14.45 -8.67
C SER A 430 -17.84 14.52 -7.56
N SER A 431 -18.61 15.62 -7.52
CA SER A 431 -19.73 15.74 -6.58
C SER A 431 -20.93 14.87 -7.02
N TYR A 432 -21.81 14.54 -6.07
CA TYR A 432 -23.09 13.87 -6.42
C TYR A 432 -24.08 14.83 -7.08
N GLY A 433 -23.91 16.14 -6.89
CA GLY A 433 -24.71 17.17 -7.56
C GLY A 433 -24.09 17.64 -8.86
N ASP A 434 -24.64 18.73 -9.41
CA ASP A 434 -24.10 19.41 -10.59
C ASP A 434 -22.84 20.20 -10.16
N ASP A 435 -21.69 19.74 -10.63
CA ASP A 435 -20.40 20.37 -10.35
C ASP A 435 -20.26 21.77 -10.93
N LEU A 436 -21.07 22.16 -11.91
CA LEU A 436 -21.07 23.51 -12.47
C LEU A 436 -21.69 24.55 -11.52
N PHE A 437 -22.50 24.09 -10.54
CA PHE A 437 -23.01 24.99 -9.52
C PHE A 437 -21.93 25.21 -8.46
N PRO A 438 -21.55 26.47 -8.12
CA PRO A 438 -20.50 26.73 -7.16
C PRO A 438 -20.90 26.24 -5.76
N GLU A 439 -19.93 25.94 -4.91
CA GLU A 439 -20.22 25.69 -3.52
C GLU A 439 -20.75 26.95 -2.85
N ALA A 440 -21.97 26.90 -2.35
CA ALA A 440 -22.56 27.95 -1.54
C ALA A 440 -22.43 27.60 -0.05
N ASN A 441 -21.79 28.47 0.72
CA ASN A 441 -21.74 28.42 2.18
C ASN A 441 -22.69 29.47 2.75
N ILE A 442 -23.68 29.05 3.55
CA ILE A 442 -24.74 29.88 4.11
C ILE A 442 -24.65 29.82 5.63
N GLU A 443 -24.45 30.99 6.29
CA GLU A 443 -24.48 31.07 7.75
C GLU A 443 -25.91 31.08 8.28
N VAL A 444 -26.14 30.26 9.33
CA VAL A 444 -27.40 30.25 10.10
C VAL A 444 -27.04 30.42 11.56
N CYS A 445 -27.24 31.63 12.08
CA CYS A 445 -26.73 32.02 13.37
C CYS A 445 -27.75 31.89 14.49
N ASP A 446 -27.29 31.78 15.74
CA ASP A 446 -28.10 31.89 16.94
C ASP A 446 -28.83 33.24 16.95
N PRO A 447 -30.17 33.26 17.07
CA PRO A 447 -30.92 34.51 17.16
C PRO A 447 -30.53 35.41 18.34
N ASN A 448 -29.91 34.83 19.39
CA ASN A 448 -29.49 35.53 20.59
C ASN A 448 -27.98 35.88 20.58
N ASN A 449 -27.22 35.26 19.72
CA ASN A 449 -25.77 35.47 19.61
C ASN A 449 -25.28 35.26 18.17
N THR A 450 -25.36 36.26 17.35
CA THR A 450 -24.99 36.22 15.93
C THR A 450 -23.49 35.96 15.65
N SER A 451 -22.70 35.76 16.70
CA SER A 451 -21.30 35.31 16.54
C SER A 451 -21.13 33.80 16.57
N VAL A 452 -22.21 33.03 16.78
CA VAL A 452 -22.23 31.57 16.80
C VAL A 452 -23.19 31.10 15.72
N CYS A 453 -22.68 30.43 14.70
CA CYS A 453 -23.45 30.04 13.53
C CYS A 453 -23.16 28.62 13.12
N ASP A 454 -24.16 27.96 12.58
CA ASP A 454 -23.98 26.78 11.71
C ASP A 454 -23.61 27.24 10.30
N ASN A 455 -22.79 26.47 9.62
CA ASN A 455 -22.49 26.66 8.21
C ASN A 455 -23.18 25.56 7.40
N ILE A 456 -23.92 25.98 6.39
CA ILE A 456 -24.63 25.05 5.48
C ILE A 456 -24.02 25.14 4.10
N TYR A 457 -23.69 23.97 3.56
CA TYR A 457 -23.00 23.83 2.28
C TYR A 457 -23.90 23.11 1.27
N LEU A 458 -24.01 23.67 0.08
CA LEU A 458 -24.68 23.08 -1.07
C LEU A 458 -23.95 23.50 -2.37
N GLY A 459 -24.26 22.83 -3.48
CA GLY A 459 -23.51 23.04 -4.71
C GLY A 459 -22.46 21.96 -4.93
N GLY A 460 -21.69 22.04 -6.00
CA GLY A 460 -20.54 21.17 -6.21
C GLY A 460 -19.47 21.42 -5.16
N ASP A 461 -18.78 20.36 -4.74
CA ASP A 461 -17.69 20.47 -3.77
C ASP A 461 -16.56 21.37 -4.29
N ARG A 462 -16.04 22.25 -3.43
CA ARG A 462 -15.01 23.25 -3.78
C ARG A 462 -13.71 22.65 -4.30
N TYR A 463 -13.46 21.36 -4.12
CA TYR A 463 -12.23 20.68 -4.52
C TYR A 463 -12.43 19.71 -5.68
N ARG A 464 -13.67 19.51 -6.19
CA ARG A 464 -13.98 18.46 -7.17
C ARG A 464 -14.34 18.97 -8.56
N GLY A 465 -14.50 20.27 -8.74
CA GLY A 465 -14.85 20.87 -10.04
C GLY A 465 -13.75 20.73 -11.13
N ALA A 466 -12.52 20.43 -10.75
CA ALA A 466 -11.42 20.05 -11.64
C ALA A 466 -10.46 19.20 -10.81
N ASN A 467 -10.71 17.90 -10.72
CA ASN A 467 -9.92 16.95 -9.93
C ASN A 467 -9.89 15.59 -10.63
N PHE A 468 -8.79 15.30 -11.28
CA PHE A 468 -8.58 14.08 -12.05
C PHE A 468 -7.13 13.63 -11.93
N ILE A 469 -6.91 12.34 -11.74
CA ILE A 469 -5.60 11.75 -11.78
C ILE A 469 -5.58 10.53 -12.70
N ASN A 470 -4.52 10.43 -13.50
CA ASN A 470 -4.15 9.22 -14.23
C ASN A 470 -2.66 8.95 -13.99
N VAL A 471 -2.33 7.70 -13.70
CA VAL A 471 -0.95 7.20 -13.57
C VAL A 471 -0.82 5.93 -14.38
N GLU A 472 -0.03 6.01 -15.45
CA GLU A 472 0.37 4.85 -16.24
C GLU A 472 1.79 4.45 -15.84
N SER A 473 2.03 3.16 -15.58
CA SER A 473 3.35 2.67 -15.22
C SER A 473 3.68 1.38 -15.97
N ASP A 474 4.83 1.38 -16.59
CA ASP A 474 5.40 0.21 -17.23
C ASP A 474 6.56 -0.35 -16.39
N TYR A 475 6.59 -1.68 -16.22
CA TYR A 475 7.61 -2.38 -15.43
C TYR A 475 8.22 -3.53 -16.21
N PHE A 476 9.54 -3.74 -16.10
CA PHE A 476 10.23 -4.95 -16.53
C PHE A 476 11.30 -5.37 -15.53
N THR A 477 11.43 -6.66 -15.35
CA THR A 477 12.48 -7.28 -14.56
C THR A 477 13.24 -8.30 -15.37
N PHE A 478 14.53 -8.28 -15.19
CA PHE A 478 15.42 -9.37 -15.50
C PHE A 478 16.14 -9.83 -14.23
N LYS A 479 16.03 -11.10 -13.87
CA LYS A 479 16.78 -11.73 -12.78
C LYS A 479 17.46 -13.00 -13.31
N ALA A 480 18.74 -13.16 -13.01
CA ALA A 480 19.50 -14.38 -13.28
C ALA A 480 20.05 -14.93 -11.97
N THR A 481 19.93 -16.23 -11.76
CA THR A 481 20.51 -16.96 -10.65
C THR A 481 21.45 -18.02 -11.19
N TYR A 482 22.69 -18.03 -10.68
CA TYR A 482 23.72 -18.99 -11.06
C TYR A 482 24.25 -19.73 -9.82
N ASP A 483 24.10 -21.05 -9.82
CA ASP A 483 24.59 -21.92 -8.75
C ASP A 483 26.01 -22.41 -9.09
N ALA A 484 26.96 -22.10 -8.20
CA ALA A 484 28.39 -22.39 -8.34
C ALA A 484 28.89 -23.28 -7.18
N ASP A 485 28.19 -24.39 -6.90
CA ASP A 485 28.47 -25.36 -5.84
C ASP A 485 28.41 -24.74 -4.42
N ASP A 486 29.41 -23.96 -4.03
CA ASP A 486 29.50 -23.34 -2.70
C ASP A 486 28.95 -21.90 -2.67
N SER A 487 28.40 -21.42 -3.77
CA SER A 487 27.90 -20.06 -3.91
C SER A 487 26.72 -19.97 -4.87
N GLU A 488 25.73 -19.18 -4.51
CA GLU A 488 24.65 -18.79 -5.41
C GLU A 488 24.79 -17.30 -5.74
N PHE A 489 24.98 -17.01 -7.02
CA PHE A 489 25.06 -15.65 -7.52
C PHE A 489 23.70 -15.23 -8.08
N THR A 490 23.21 -14.07 -7.65
CA THR A 490 22.03 -13.43 -8.22
C THR A 490 22.42 -12.11 -8.83
N PHE A 491 21.94 -11.86 -10.06
CA PHE A 491 22.09 -10.59 -10.76
C PHE A 491 20.74 -10.13 -11.26
N GLY A 492 20.49 -8.85 -11.23
CA GLY A 492 19.27 -8.31 -11.80
C GLY A 492 19.39 -6.89 -12.30
N TYR A 493 18.50 -6.60 -13.21
CA TYR A 493 18.22 -5.28 -13.72
C TYR A 493 16.72 -5.04 -13.68
N GLU A 494 16.35 -3.88 -13.20
CA GLU A 494 14.97 -3.45 -13.11
C GLU A 494 14.88 -2.01 -13.61
N ARG A 495 13.82 -1.65 -14.30
CA ARG A 495 13.48 -0.27 -14.67
C ARG A 495 12.00 0.02 -14.44
N GLU A 496 11.55 1.14 -14.01
CA GLU A 496 10.20 1.65 -13.81
C GLU A 496 10.05 2.97 -14.56
N GLU A 497 8.98 3.17 -15.32
CA GLU A 497 8.61 4.41 -15.98
C GLU A 497 7.15 4.70 -15.65
N SER A 498 6.92 5.79 -14.99
CA SER A 498 5.58 6.19 -14.60
C SER A 498 5.28 7.56 -15.17
N ASP A 499 4.24 7.63 -16.00
CA ASP A 499 3.68 8.87 -16.49
C ASP A 499 2.52 9.30 -15.60
N ILE A 500 2.61 10.51 -15.08
CA ILE A 500 1.68 11.06 -14.11
C ILE A 500 0.99 12.28 -14.71
N TYR A 501 -0.33 12.26 -14.69
CA TYR A 501 -1.16 13.41 -14.97
C TYR A 501 -2.08 13.67 -13.79
N ASN A 502 -1.88 14.78 -13.08
CA ASN A 502 -2.69 15.18 -11.93
C ASN A 502 -3.25 16.60 -12.15
N LEU A 503 -4.54 16.66 -12.42
CA LEU A 503 -5.30 17.89 -12.47
C LEU A 503 -5.97 18.13 -11.13
N PHE A 504 -5.61 19.23 -10.46
CA PHE A 504 -6.26 19.63 -9.21
C PHE A 504 -6.32 21.15 -9.12
N ILE A 505 -7.50 21.70 -9.34
CA ILE A 505 -7.75 23.13 -9.20
C ILE A 505 -8.83 23.34 -8.14
N ALA A 506 -8.39 23.64 -6.92
CA ALA A 506 -9.31 23.94 -5.84
C ALA A 506 -10.20 25.15 -6.19
N ARG A 507 -11.50 25.05 -5.92
CA ARG A 507 -12.48 26.11 -6.20
C ARG A 507 -12.57 26.51 -7.68
N TYR A 508 -12.38 25.53 -8.59
CA TYR A 508 -12.47 25.81 -10.01
C TYR A 508 -13.83 26.41 -10.41
N ASN A 509 -14.93 25.85 -9.87
CA ASN A 509 -16.30 26.32 -10.10
C ASN A 509 -16.76 27.41 -9.10
N GLY A 510 -15.89 27.80 -8.17
CA GLY A 510 -16.13 28.85 -7.20
C GLY A 510 -16.67 28.36 -5.84
N GLU A 511 -16.45 29.22 -4.85
CA GLU A 511 -16.98 29.11 -3.48
C GLU A 511 -17.58 30.45 -3.11
N ILE A 512 -18.87 30.49 -2.78
CA ILE A 512 -19.64 31.68 -2.51
C ILE A 512 -20.14 31.64 -1.07
N HIS A 513 -19.95 32.70 -0.33
CA HIS A 513 -20.38 32.81 1.07
C HIS A 513 -21.52 33.82 1.22
N PHE A 514 -22.54 33.43 2.02
CA PHE A 514 -23.68 34.23 2.36
C PHE A 514 -23.80 34.32 3.90
N ASP A 515 -23.86 35.55 4.42
CA ASP A 515 -23.91 35.79 5.87
C ASP A 515 -25.28 35.47 6.47
N SER A 516 -26.29 35.15 5.64
CA SER A 516 -27.64 34.73 6.10
C SER A 516 -28.44 34.03 5.00
N ILE A 517 -29.54 33.35 5.39
CA ILE A 517 -30.53 32.79 4.46
C ILE A 517 -31.17 33.89 3.59
N ALA A 518 -31.42 35.08 4.14
CA ALA A 518 -32.01 36.20 3.39
C ALA A 518 -31.03 36.73 2.32
N ASP A 519 -29.74 36.74 2.63
CA ASP A 519 -28.71 37.09 1.66
C ASP A 519 -28.59 36.06 0.56
N PHE A 520 -28.72 34.76 0.91
CA PHE A 520 -28.78 33.66 -0.09
C PHE A 520 -30.02 33.82 -0.99
N GLU A 521 -31.20 34.13 -0.44
CA GLU A 521 -32.43 34.32 -1.20
C GLU A 521 -32.33 35.50 -2.21
N THR A 522 -31.63 36.57 -1.83
CA THR A 522 -31.47 37.78 -2.64
C THR A 522 -30.21 37.81 -3.49
N GLY A 523 -29.31 36.81 -3.35
CA GLY A 523 -28.03 36.77 -4.06
C GLY A 523 -27.00 37.77 -3.53
N LEU A 524 -27.15 38.22 -2.26
CA LEU A 524 -26.23 39.15 -1.61
C LEU A 524 -25.08 38.38 -0.92
N TRP A 525 -24.03 38.10 -1.64
CA TRP A 525 -22.87 37.35 -1.15
C TRP A 525 -21.89 38.26 -0.39
N SER A 526 -21.18 37.72 0.61
CA SER A 526 -20.14 38.44 1.36
C SER A 526 -18.75 38.28 0.74
N TYR A 527 -18.42 37.08 0.24
CA TYR A 527 -17.23 36.89 -0.58
C TYR A 527 -17.43 35.74 -1.61
N LEU A 528 -16.59 35.80 -2.65
CA LEU A 528 -16.44 34.78 -3.68
C LEU A 528 -14.96 34.44 -3.82
N ARG A 529 -14.62 33.17 -3.89
CA ARG A 529 -13.26 32.66 -4.16
C ARG A 529 -13.26 31.69 -5.32
N PHE A 530 -12.25 31.75 -6.17
CA PHE A 530 -12.06 30.76 -7.23
C PHE A 530 -10.63 30.76 -7.74
N HIS A 531 -10.21 29.66 -8.36
CA HIS A 531 -8.96 29.55 -9.09
C HIS A 531 -9.24 29.32 -10.56
N THR A 532 -8.40 29.92 -11.42
CA THR A 532 -8.47 29.75 -12.88
C THR A 532 -7.13 29.33 -13.44
N PRO A 533 -7.11 28.52 -14.51
CA PRO A 533 -5.89 28.33 -15.28
C PRO A 533 -5.42 29.67 -15.86
N ILE A 534 -4.11 29.95 -15.80
CA ILE A 534 -3.52 31.17 -16.37
C ILE A 534 -3.72 31.22 -17.87
N ALA A 535 -3.68 30.06 -18.56
CA ALA A 535 -3.90 29.96 -20.01
C ALA A 535 -5.36 30.25 -20.45
N GLY A 536 -6.32 30.20 -19.51
CA GLY A 536 -7.76 30.41 -19.73
C GLY A 536 -8.57 29.17 -19.36
N ASN A 537 -9.87 29.36 -19.09
CA ASN A 537 -10.75 28.30 -18.61
C ASN A 537 -11.01 27.19 -19.64
N ASP A 538 -10.87 27.48 -20.92
CA ASP A 538 -10.95 26.51 -22.01
C ASP A 538 -9.69 25.65 -22.16
N GLN A 539 -8.70 25.85 -21.30
CA GLN A 539 -7.42 25.16 -21.31
C GLN A 539 -7.10 24.63 -19.89
N VAL A 540 -8.05 23.98 -19.23
CA VAL A 540 -7.92 23.49 -17.86
C VAL A 540 -6.73 22.53 -17.70
N ASP A 541 -6.47 21.71 -18.71
CA ASP A 541 -5.36 20.75 -18.74
C ASP A 541 -3.98 21.41 -18.59
N THR A 542 -3.85 22.70 -18.94
CA THR A 542 -2.58 23.42 -18.79
C THR A 542 -2.22 23.69 -17.31
N ALA A 543 -3.16 23.50 -16.38
CA ALA A 543 -2.95 23.61 -14.96
C ALA A 543 -2.64 22.25 -14.29
N ALA A 544 -2.64 21.17 -15.04
CA ALA A 544 -2.25 19.87 -14.54
C ALA A 544 -0.76 19.79 -14.20
N ALA A 545 -0.44 19.06 -13.14
CA ALA A 545 0.91 18.56 -12.91
C ALA A 545 1.11 17.32 -13.78
N ALA A 546 1.80 17.47 -14.91
CA ALA A 546 2.13 16.39 -15.82
C ALA A 546 3.65 16.18 -15.84
N PHE A 547 4.11 14.99 -15.46
CA PHE A 547 5.54 14.67 -15.42
C PHE A 547 5.76 13.17 -15.41
N SER A 548 6.95 12.73 -15.83
CA SER A 548 7.36 11.33 -15.81
C SER A 548 8.37 11.08 -14.69
N VAL A 549 8.37 9.87 -14.15
CA VAL A 549 9.35 9.37 -13.19
C VAL A 549 10.00 8.12 -13.76
N GLU A 550 11.31 8.16 -13.90
CA GLU A 550 12.12 7.05 -14.37
C GLU A 550 12.99 6.50 -13.24
N LYS A 551 13.00 5.19 -13.06
CA LYS A 551 13.85 4.51 -12.09
C LYS A 551 14.56 3.33 -12.71
N ASP A 552 15.88 3.33 -12.64
CA ASP A 552 16.74 2.21 -13.02
C ASP A 552 17.34 1.55 -11.79
N THR A 553 17.34 0.23 -11.77
CA THR A 553 17.90 -0.57 -10.69
C THR A 553 18.87 -1.61 -11.22
N LEU A 554 20.00 -1.75 -10.56
CA LEU A 554 20.96 -2.83 -10.76
C LEU A 554 21.26 -3.50 -9.43
N TYR A 555 21.31 -4.82 -9.38
CA TYR A 555 21.74 -5.53 -8.18
C TYR A 555 22.58 -6.76 -8.47
N ALA A 556 23.44 -7.08 -7.50
CA ALA A 556 24.23 -8.31 -7.51
C ALA A 556 24.39 -8.82 -6.06
N GLN A 557 24.25 -10.12 -5.90
CA GLN A 557 24.35 -10.80 -4.61
C GLN A 557 25.11 -12.11 -4.75
N ASN A 558 25.89 -12.44 -3.74
CA ASN A 558 26.41 -13.78 -3.53
C ASN A 558 25.88 -14.33 -2.20
N LYS A 559 25.27 -15.49 -2.23
CA LYS A 559 24.96 -16.30 -1.07
C LYS A 559 25.98 -17.44 -1.02
N TRP A 560 26.95 -17.30 -0.10
CA TRP A 560 28.09 -18.18 0.07
C TRP A 560 27.85 -19.17 1.20
N TYR A 561 27.95 -20.45 0.87
CA TYR A 561 27.91 -21.56 1.82
C TYR A 561 29.34 -21.83 2.30
N ALA A 562 29.78 -21.08 3.31
CA ALA A 562 31.16 -21.07 3.78
C ALA A 562 31.60 -22.42 4.35
N ASN A 563 30.67 -23.13 4.98
CA ASN A 563 30.76 -24.52 5.41
C ASN A 563 29.34 -25.03 5.73
N ASP A 564 29.24 -26.24 6.27
CA ASP A 564 27.94 -26.88 6.57
C ASP A 564 27.10 -26.07 7.58
N ASP A 565 27.73 -25.30 8.45
CA ASP A 565 27.08 -24.55 9.53
C ASP A 565 26.86 -23.07 9.19
N LEU A 566 27.64 -22.48 8.26
CA LEU A 566 27.64 -21.04 8.02
C LEU A 566 27.29 -20.69 6.58
N THR A 567 26.18 -19.99 6.42
CA THR A 567 25.80 -19.30 5.20
C THR A 567 25.98 -17.80 5.36
N VAL A 568 26.63 -17.14 4.42
CA VAL A 568 26.83 -15.70 4.37
C VAL A 568 26.24 -15.16 3.08
N THR A 569 25.41 -14.14 3.18
CA THR A 569 24.87 -13.42 2.01
C THR A 569 25.42 -11.99 2.02
N PHE A 570 25.96 -11.56 0.89
CA PHE A 570 26.39 -10.19 0.70
C PHE A 570 26.10 -9.72 -0.71
N GLY A 571 25.76 -8.47 -0.84
CA GLY A 571 25.42 -7.90 -2.14
C GLY A 571 25.23 -6.40 -2.07
N PHE A 572 24.84 -5.86 -3.19
CA PHE A 572 24.47 -4.45 -3.30
C PHE A 572 23.32 -4.29 -4.29
N ARG A 573 22.52 -3.26 -4.03
CA ARG A 573 21.51 -2.73 -4.94
C ARG A 573 21.87 -1.27 -5.24
N TYR A 574 21.72 -0.87 -6.48
CA TYR A 574 21.89 0.51 -6.93
C TYR A 574 20.58 0.94 -7.57
N ASP A 575 19.94 1.95 -7.02
CA ASP A 575 18.77 2.59 -7.60
C ASP A 575 19.14 4.00 -8.06
N SER A 576 18.67 4.39 -9.25
CA SER A 576 18.74 5.73 -9.81
C SER A 576 17.34 6.18 -10.19
N VAL A 577 16.90 7.32 -9.67
CA VAL A 577 15.57 7.87 -9.93
C VAL A 577 15.74 9.28 -10.51
N GLU A 578 14.98 9.60 -11.57
CA GLU A 578 14.95 10.94 -12.13
C GLU A 578 13.57 11.33 -12.68
N THR A 579 13.29 12.62 -12.65
CA THR A 579 12.17 13.22 -13.37
C THR A 579 12.76 14.09 -14.48
N PRO A 580 12.54 13.76 -15.77
CA PRO A 580 13.06 14.56 -16.88
C PRO A 580 12.38 15.93 -17.00
N ASP A 581 11.17 16.05 -16.46
CA ASP A 581 10.37 17.26 -16.50
C ASP A 581 10.75 18.21 -15.37
N MET A 582 10.43 19.50 -15.54
CA MET A 582 10.72 20.54 -14.56
C MET A 582 9.46 21.31 -14.19
N PRO A 583 9.23 21.60 -12.90
CA PRO A 583 8.17 22.52 -12.46
C PRO A 583 8.33 23.91 -13.08
N VAL A 584 7.25 24.68 -13.13
CA VAL A 584 7.30 26.08 -13.57
C VAL A 584 8.08 26.92 -12.57
N LEU A 585 9.07 27.68 -13.05
CA LEU A 585 9.86 28.56 -12.19
C LEU A 585 8.99 29.70 -11.63
N ASN A 586 9.02 29.88 -10.32
CA ASN A 586 8.45 31.05 -9.65
C ASN A 586 9.55 32.08 -9.36
N PRO A 587 9.56 33.22 -10.06
CA PRO A 587 10.60 34.23 -9.89
C PRO A 587 10.54 34.92 -8.51
N ASN A 588 9.37 34.98 -7.88
CA ASN A 588 9.21 35.56 -6.55
C ASN A 588 9.74 34.63 -5.46
N PHE A 589 9.52 33.31 -5.62
CA PHE A 589 10.14 32.31 -4.75
C PHE A 589 11.67 32.40 -4.80
N LEU A 590 12.23 32.43 -6.01
CA LEU A 590 13.67 32.60 -6.21
C LEU A 590 14.20 33.90 -5.58
N ALA A 591 13.44 34.98 -5.71
CA ALA A 591 13.84 36.28 -5.16
C ALA A 591 13.81 36.30 -3.62
N ARG A 592 12.85 35.64 -3.00
CA ARG A 592 12.75 35.55 -1.53
C ARG A 592 13.78 34.60 -0.94
N ASN A 593 13.93 33.42 -1.52
CA ASN A 593 14.65 32.30 -0.90
C ASN A 593 16.07 32.10 -1.44
N GLY A 594 16.42 32.77 -2.57
CA GLY A 594 17.74 32.64 -3.22
C GLY A 594 17.99 31.29 -3.90
N VAL A 595 17.00 30.39 -3.92
CA VAL A 595 17.02 29.07 -4.57
C VAL A 595 15.83 28.96 -5.50
N PRO A 596 15.92 28.25 -6.64
CA PRO A 596 14.80 28.04 -7.54
C PRO A 596 13.86 26.93 -7.03
N ASN A 597 12.54 27.08 -7.20
CA ASN A 597 11.56 26.04 -6.88
C ASN A 597 11.50 24.91 -7.92
N ASN A 598 12.11 25.09 -9.08
CA ASN A 598 11.99 24.20 -10.25
C ASN A 598 13.21 23.31 -10.46
N SER A 599 13.86 22.88 -9.39
CA SER A 599 14.97 21.92 -9.50
C SER A 599 14.49 20.58 -10.03
N PRO A 600 15.20 19.96 -11.01
CA PRO A 600 14.88 18.60 -11.42
C PRO A 600 15.11 17.63 -10.25
N PHE A 601 14.22 16.66 -10.10
CA PHE A 601 14.38 15.62 -9.12
C PHE A 601 15.27 14.52 -9.69
N LYS A 602 16.45 14.32 -9.10
CA LYS A 602 17.38 13.27 -9.51
C LYS A 602 18.27 12.85 -8.36
N PHE A 603 18.28 11.57 -8.05
CA PHE A 603 19.20 11.00 -7.07
C PHE A 603 19.56 9.56 -7.41
N SER A 604 20.61 9.05 -6.78
CA SER A 604 20.95 7.62 -6.84
C SER A 604 21.53 7.16 -5.51
N LEU A 605 21.32 5.89 -5.18
CA LEU A 605 21.79 5.30 -3.93
C LEU A 605 22.34 3.89 -4.16
N VAL A 606 23.54 3.62 -3.61
CA VAL A 606 24.09 2.28 -3.48
C VAL A 606 23.70 1.72 -2.12
N GLN A 607 23.06 0.58 -2.08
CA GLN A 607 22.51 -0.07 -0.90
C GLN A 607 23.27 -1.38 -0.63
N PRO A 608 24.39 -1.36 0.10
CA PRO A 608 25.09 -2.57 0.51
C PRO A 608 24.27 -3.34 1.53
N ARG A 609 24.24 -4.67 1.39
CA ARG A 609 23.55 -5.57 2.32
C ARG A 609 24.42 -6.77 2.65
N PHE A 610 24.35 -7.17 3.92
CA PHE A 610 25.06 -8.32 4.46
C PHE A 610 24.14 -9.05 5.42
N SER A 611 24.12 -10.38 5.36
CA SER A 611 23.47 -11.22 6.36
C SER A 611 24.19 -12.56 6.51
N PHE A 612 23.94 -13.22 7.63
CA PHE A 612 24.46 -14.55 7.90
C PHE A 612 23.43 -15.42 8.60
N ASN A 613 23.58 -16.71 8.45
CA ASN A 613 22.88 -17.75 9.18
C ASN A 613 23.92 -18.78 9.63
N TYR A 614 23.99 -19.02 10.95
CA TYR A 614 24.95 -19.94 11.55
C TYR A 614 24.21 -21.00 12.38
N ASP A 615 24.41 -22.25 12.01
CA ASP A 615 23.98 -23.38 12.85
C ASP A 615 24.91 -23.44 14.08
N ALA A 616 24.33 -23.09 15.22
CA ALA A 616 25.02 -23.03 16.49
C ALA A 616 24.70 -24.25 17.39
N THR A 617 24.10 -25.30 16.82
CA THR A 617 23.61 -26.46 17.60
C THR A 617 24.74 -27.07 18.43
N ASP A 618 25.92 -27.25 17.85
CA ASP A 618 27.09 -27.80 18.52
C ASP A 618 27.66 -26.92 19.65
N MET A 619 27.31 -25.62 19.69
CA MET A 619 27.72 -24.73 20.79
C MET A 619 26.91 -24.99 22.06
N PHE A 620 25.74 -25.59 21.94
CA PHE A 620 24.85 -25.94 23.03
C PHE A 620 24.93 -27.44 23.30
N ASP A 621 26.00 -27.88 23.96
CA ASP A 621 26.18 -29.30 24.39
C ASP A 621 25.12 -29.66 25.45
N ASN A 622 23.85 -29.78 25.04
CA ASN A 622 22.70 -29.95 25.91
C ASN A 622 21.59 -30.75 25.23
N ASP A 623 21.30 -31.95 25.71
CA ASP A 623 20.23 -32.85 25.22
C ASP A 623 18.82 -32.19 25.16
N LYS A 624 18.65 -31.03 25.74
CA LYS A 624 17.38 -30.29 25.74
C LYS A 624 17.20 -29.40 24.52
N ILE A 625 18.26 -29.14 23.77
CA ILE A 625 18.24 -28.32 22.54
C ILE A 625 18.43 -29.26 21.36
N ALA A 626 17.43 -29.32 20.50
CA ALA A 626 17.46 -30.13 19.28
C ALA A 626 18.19 -29.40 18.16
N SER A 627 18.02 -28.08 18.05
CA SER A 627 18.77 -27.23 17.14
C SER A 627 18.83 -25.77 17.66
N ALA A 628 19.89 -25.05 17.27
CA ALA A 628 20.08 -23.66 17.57
C ALA A 628 20.63 -22.94 16.34
N THR A 629 20.01 -21.81 15.95
CA THR A 629 20.45 -20.99 14.83
C THR A 629 20.68 -19.56 15.28
N ILE A 630 21.85 -18.99 14.96
CA ILE A 630 22.12 -17.56 15.12
C ILE A 630 22.07 -16.93 13.73
N ARG A 631 21.23 -15.94 13.55
CA ARG A 631 21.10 -15.21 12.29
C ARG A 631 21.12 -13.71 12.53
N GLY A 632 21.55 -12.96 11.52
CA GLY A 632 21.57 -11.53 11.59
C GLY A 632 22.10 -10.88 10.33
N GLY A 633 22.08 -9.55 10.32
CA GLY A 633 22.55 -8.81 9.17
C GLY A 633 22.57 -7.30 9.41
N ARG A 634 23.11 -6.58 8.42
CA ARG A 634 23.05 -5.12 8.31
C ARG A 634 23.00 -4.72 6.85
N GLY A 635 22.15 -3.74 6.53
CA GLY A 635 22.06 -3.20 5.19
C GLY A 635 21.50 -1.80 5.14
N LEU A 636 21.80 -1.09 4.06
CA LEU A 636 21.13 0.15 3.71
C LEU A 636 19.91 -0.16 2.83
N PHE A 637 18.79 0.46 3.15
CA PHE A 637 17.54 0.29 2.43
C PHE A 637 17.01 1.63 1.99
N MET A 638 16.47 1.69 0.77
CA MET A 638 15.79 2.85 0.22
C MET A 638 14.29 2.58 0.15
N GLY A 639 13.50 3.49 0.71
CA GLY A 639 12.05 3.46 0.64
C GLY A 639 11.53 4.07 -0.65
N ARG A 640 10.25 3.82 -0.88
CA ARG A 640 9.47 4.47 -1.94
C ARG A 640 9.17 5.92 -1.56
N ILE A 641 9.04 6.78 -2.56
CA ILE A 641 8.52 8.13 -2.40
C ILE A 641 7.13 8.16 -3.05
N PRO A 642 6.08 8.54 -2.31
CA PRO A 642 4.82 8.93 -2.93
C PRO A 642 5.03 10.08 -3.91
N ASN A 643 4.65 9.89 -5.16
CA ASN A 643 4.92 10.84 -6.24
C ASN A 643 4.27 12.22 -6.00
N VAL A 644 3.20 12.28 -5.21
CA VAL A 644 2.53 13.52 -4.82
C VAL A 644 3.44 14.48 -4.06
N TRP A 645 4.43 14.00 -3.30
CA TRP A 645 5.27 14.90 -2.51
C TRP A 645 6.15 15.79 -3.38
N TYR A 646 6.75 15.28 -4.43
CA TYR A 646 7.43 16.17 -5.39
C TYR A 646 6.48 16.68 -6.50
N GLY A 647 5.38 15.99 -6.78
CA GLY A 647 4.27 16.47 -7.61
C GLY A 647 3.70 17.80 -7.11
N ASN A 648 3.76 18.04 -5.80
CA ASN A 648 3.38 19.34 -5.22
C ASN A 648 4.19 20.52 -5.78
N ALA A 649 5.46 20.33 -6.13
CA ALA A 649 6.27 21.40 -6.77
C ALA A 649 5.78 21.72 -8.19
N TYR A 650 5.20 20.75 -8.91
CA TYR A 650 4.60 20.95 -10.23
C TYR A 650 3.25 21.66 -10.12
N SER A 651 2.32 21.14 -9.34
CA SER A 651 0.96 21.67 -9.21
C SER A 651 0.92 23.02 -8.48
N ARG A 652 1.84 23.25 -7.51
CA ARG A 652 1.89 24.43 -6.64
C ARG A 652 3.11 25.33 -6.91
N SER A 653 3.54 25.38 -8.16
CA SER A 653 4.62 26.29 -8.57
C SER A 653 4.24 27.79 -8.47
N GLY A 654 2.95 28.11 -8.33
CA GLY A 654 2.41 29.47 -8.38
C GLY A 654 2.32 30.04 -9.79
N GLY A 655 2.66 29.24 -10.81
CA GLY A 655 2.69 29.66 -12.21
C GLY A 655 1.62 29.03 -13.12
N LEU A 656 0.76 28.16 -12.61
CA LEU A 656 -0.26 27.44 -13.41
C LEU A 656 -1.67 28.00 -13.24
N THR A 657 -2.00 28.47 -12.06
CA THR A 657 -3.33 29.00 -11.73
C THR A 657 -3.24 30.40 -11.15
N ASP A 658 -4.33 31.15 -11.28
CA ASP A 658 -4.54 32.47 -10.70
C ASP A 658 -5.63 32.38 -9.63
N TYR A 659 -5.35 32.88 -8.42
CA TYR A 659 -6.29 32.90 -7.30
C TYR A 659 -7.04 34.22 -7.23
N ASN A 660 -8.34 34.15 -7.23
CA ASN A 660 -9.21 35.32 -7.20
C ASN A 660 -10.09 35.29 -5.94
N ARG A 661 -10.12 36.40 -5.21
CA ARG A 661 -10.99 36.62 -4.07
C ARG A 661 -11.65 37.98 -4.16
N PHE A 662 -12.96 37.99 -4.21
CA PHE A 662 -13.79 39.19 -4.20
C PHE A 662 -14.54 39.28 -2.88
N ARG A 663 -14.76 40.50 -2.40
CA ARG A 663 -15.57 40.79 -1.22
C ARG A 663 -16.69 41.75 -1.57
N SER A 664 -17.89 41.58 -0.98
CA SER A 664 -19.10 42.36 -1.30
C SER A 664 -18.98 43.86 -0.99
N TYR A 665 -18.13 44.22 -0.04
CA TYR A 665 -17.84 45.62 0.26
C TYR A 665 -16.88 46.31 -0.75
N ASP A 666 -16.34 45.59 -1.67
CA ASP A 666 -15.58 46.16 -2.79
C ASP A 666 -16.57 46.81 -3.76
N SER A 667 -16.65 48.14 -3.68
CA SER A 667 -17.62 48.95 -4.44
C SER A 667 -17.52 48.78 -5.97
N THR A 668 -16.51 48.08 -6.46
CA THR A 668 -16.34 47.86 -7.90
C THR A 668 -17.13 46.67 -8.42
N ILE A 669 -17.60 45.78 -7.56
CA ILE A 669 -18.22 44.49 -7.95
C ILE A 669 -19.76 44.53 -7.77
N GLY A 670 -20.29 45.16 -6.73
CA GLY A 670 -21.74 45.17 -6.42
C GLY A 670 -22.32 43.81 -6.08
N ASN A 671 -23.66 43.71 -6.04
CA ASN A 671 -24.34 42.41 -5.84
C ASN A 671 -24.25 41.56 -7.12
N MET A 672 -23.94 40.27 -6.95
CA MET A 672 -23.89 39.32 -8.03
C MET A 672 -25.33 38.96 -8.47
N PRO A 673 -25.68 39.02 -9.75
CA PRO A 673 -26.95 38.51 -10.23
C PRO A 673 -27.11 37.00 -9.97
N ALA A 674 -28.34 36.51 -9.72
CA ALA A 674 -28.61 35.10 -9.46
C ALA A 674 -28.03 34.16 -10.55
N ALA A 675 -28.10 34.57 -11.82
CA ALA A 675 -27.53 33.82 -12.95
C ALA A 675 -26.00 33.68 -12.87
N SER A 676 -25.32 34.58 -12.20
CA SER A 676 -23.87 34.56 -12.04
C SER A 676 -23.43 33.67 -10.88
N VAL A 677 -24.31 33.39 -9.92
CA VAL A 677 -24.07 32.43 -8.85
C VAL A 677 -24.13 31.01 -9.38
N ALA A 678 -25.06 30.73 -10.32
CA ALA A 678 -25.16 29.43 -10.98
C ALA A 678 -24.03 29.14 -11.99
N ASP A 679 -23.34 30.18 -12.47
CA ASP A 679 -22.20 30.06 -13.37
C ASP A 679 -21.11 31.06 -12.96
N PRO A 680 -20.22 30.69 -12.06
CA PRO A 680 -19.10 31.55 -11.64
C PRO A 680 -18.13 31.84 -12.78
N HIS A 681 -18.03 31.01 -13.81
CA HIS A 681 -17.25 31.27 -15.01
C HIS A 681 -17.72 32.54 -15.75
N PHE A 682 -18.91 33.02 -15.47
CA PHE A 682 -19.39 34.32 -15.94
C PHE A 682 -18.42 35.46 -15.65
N PHE A 683 -17.71 35.41 -14.51
CA PHE A 683 -16.70 36.41 -14.17
C PHE A 683 -15.47 36.37 -15.09
N TRP A 684 -15.14 35.20 -15.61
CA TRP A 684 -14.01 35.05 -16.54
C TRP A 684 -14.39 35.27 -18.00
N LEU A 685 -15.62 34.92 -18.37
CA LEU A 685 -16.13 34.99 -19.74
C LEU A 685 -16.99 36.22 -20.01
N GLY A 686 -17.42 36.92 -18.93
CA GLY A 686 -18.35 38.03 -19.00
C GLY A 686 -17.80 39.28 -19.71
N PRO A 687 -18.66 40.22 -20.06
CA PRO A 687 -18.31 41.35 -20.94
C PRO A 687 -17.36 42.39 -20.32
N THR A 688 -16.99 42.22 -19.05
CA THR A 688 -16.09 43.15 -18.38
C THR A 688 -14.71 42.54 -18.23
N SER A 689 -13.86 42.76 -19.20
CA SER A 689 -12.43 42.42 -19.17
C SER A 689 -11.64 42.97 -17.97
N SER A 690 -12.27 43.84 -17.15
CA SER A 690 -11.69 44.40 -15.94
C SER A 690 -11.53 43.47 -14.75
N TYR A 691 -12.27 42.32 -14.73
CA TYR A 691 -12.19 41.32 -13.66
C TYR A 691 -11.29 40.12 -14.00
N GLN A 692 -10.75 40.08 -15.21
CA GLN A 692 -9.82 39.06 -15.63
C GLN A 692 -8.40 39.46 -15.20
N VAL A 693 -8.05 39.18 -13.96
CA VAL A 693 -6.64 39.16 -13.56
C VAL A 693 -6.05 37.88 -14.12
N ARG A 694 -5.32 38.00 -15.18
CA ARG A 694 -4.64 36.88 -15.86
C ARG A 694 -3.14 37.06 -15.81
N SER A 695 -2.62 37.43 -14.69
CA SER A 695 -1.19 37.35 -14.42
C SER A 695 -0.92 36.16 -13.55
N ALA A 696 0.12 35.40 -13.88
CA ALA A 696 0.59 34.36 -13.00
C ALA A 696 0.72 34.92 -11.59
N TRP A 697 -0.02 34.31 -10.64
CA TRP A 697 0.11 34.67 -9.22
C TRP A 697 1.36 34.01 -8.70
N PHE A 698 2.52 34.57 -8.96
CA PHE A 698 3.77 34.12 -8.40
C PHE A 698 3.87 34.50 -6.91
N GLY A 699 2.88 34.07 -6.12
CA GLY A 699 2.86 34.18 -4.67
C GLY A 699 3.75 33.12 -4.01
N ASP A 700 3.17 32.45 -3.01
CA ASP A 700 3.79 31.32 -2.34
C ASP A 700 3.97 30.16 -3.32
N ALA A 701 5.00 29.34 -3.14
CA ALA A 701 5.24 28.21 -4.01
C ALA A 701 5.84 27.03 -3.26
N GLN A 702 5.81 25.89 -3.91
CA GLN A 702 6.42 24.66 -3.40
C GLN A 702 7.60 24.28 -4.28
N GLY A 703 8.61 23.69 -3.67
CA GLY A 703 9.81 23.27 -4.36
C GLY A 703 10.46 22.07 -3.70
N THR A 704 11.44 21.50 -4.39
CA THR A 704 12.21 20.35 -3.92
C THR A 704 13.68 20.71 -3.84
N ASP A 705 14.36 20.33 -2.75
CA ASP A 705 15.81 20.50 -2.60
C ASP A 705 16.53 19.77 -3.74
N PRO A 706 17.43 20.43 -4.49
CA PRO A 706 18.20 19.78 -5.53
C PRO A 706 19.10 18.63 -5.02
N ASN A 707 19.35 18.56 -3.70
CA ASN A 707 20.08 17.48 -3.06
C ASN A 707 19.15 16.45 -2.37
N PHE A 708 17.85 16.59 -2.56
CA PHE A 708 16.86 15.65 -1.98
C PHE A 708 17.13 14.21 -2.41
N GLN A 709 16.96 13.29 -1.48
CA GLN A 709 17.10 11.85 -1.69
C GLN A 709 15.87 11.11 -1.16
N ALA A 710 15.60 9.93 -1.70
CA ALA A 710 14.56 9.05 -1.19
C ALA A 710 14.80 8.71 0.29
N PRO A 711 13.72 8.42 1.05
CA PRO A 711 13.88 7.94 2.41
C PRO A 711 14.79 6.71 2.43
N SER A 712 15.76 6.72 3.32
CA SER A 712 16.67 5.59 3.49
C SER A 712 17.03 5.36 4.95
N SER A 713 17.30 4.09 5.29
CA SER A 713 17.70 3.72 6.64
C SER A 713 18.69 2.55 6.65
N TRP A 714 19.56 2.56 7.65
CA TRP A 714 20.44 1.45 8.00
C TRP A 714 19.72 0.50 8.95
N ARG A 715 19.45 -0.71 8.49
CA ARG A 715 18.79 -1.74 9.28
C ARG A 715 19.74 -2.82 9.70
N SER A 716 19.67 -3.20 10.97
CA SER A 716 20.44 -4.27 11.56
C SER A 716 19.53 -5.18 12.36
N ASN A 717 19.81 -6.48 12.35
CA ASN A 717 19.18 -7.39 13.29
C ASN A 717 20.13 -8.49 13.74
N ILE A 718 19.79 -9.07 14.88
CA ILE A 718 20.39 -10.30 15.41
C ILE A 718 19.28 -11.14 16.04
N ALA A 719 19.26 -12.44 15.78
CA ALA A 719 18.31 -13.36 16.35
C ALA A 719 18.95 -14.70 16.75
N LEU A 720 18.36 -15.31 17.77
CA LEU A 720 18.63 -16.68 18.20
C LEU A 720 17.33 -17.47 18.10
N ASP A 721 17.34 -18.48 17.27
CA ASP A 721 16.26 -19.45 17.13
C ASP A 721 16.67 -20.77 17.79
N LEU A 722 15.86 -21.27 18.69
CA LEU A 722 16.08 -22.51 19.42
C LEU A 722 14.93 -23.47 19.23
N MET A 723 15.21 -24.68 18.78
CA MET A 723 14.28 -25.81 18.84
C MET A 723 14.65 -26.67 20.05
N LEU A 724 13.72 -26.79 20.97
CA LEU A 724 13.92 -27.64 22.15
C LEU A 724 13.52 -29.08 21.83
N SER A 725 14.22 -30.07 22.41
CA SER A 725 13.87 -31.48 22.32
C SER A 725 12.46 -31.80 22.87
N SER A 726 11.85 -30.88 23.61
CA SER A 726 10.46 -30.94 24.06
C SER A 726 9.45 -30.45 23.01
N GLY A 727 9.91 -30.04 21.80
CA GLY A 727 9.08 -29.58 20.70
C GLY A 727 8.63 -28.12 20.83
N TRP A 728 9.31 -27.28 21.62
CA TRP A 728 9.13 -25.84 21.61
C TRP A 728 10.10 -25.19 20.63
N ASP A 729 9.62 -24.31 19.80
CA ASP A 729 10.42 -23.36 19.02
C ASP A 729 10.40 -22.01 19.74
N LEU A 730 11.56 -21.48 20.05
CA LEU A 730 11.76 -20.19 20.72
C LEU A 730 12.59 -19.27 19.85
N THR A 731 12.18 -18.01 19.70
CA THR A 731 12.97 -16.97 19.02
C THR A 731 13.15 -15.78 19.93
N VAL A 732 14.37 -15.25 19.98
CA VAL A 732 14.69 -13.95 20.57
C VAL A 732 15.37 -13.12 19.50
N GLU A 733 14.84 -11.93 19.20
CA GLU A 733 15.31 -11.08 18.13
C GLU A 733 15.39 -9.62 18.57
N TYR A 734 16.46 -8.95 18.17
CA TYR A 734 16.63 -7.51 18.28
C TYR A 734 16.82 -6.89 16.90
N ASN A 735 16.09 -5.83 16.62
CA ASN A 735 16.15 -5.05 15.40
C ASN A 735 16.51 -3.60 15.73
N LEU A 736 17.37 -3.01 14.94
CA LEU A 736 17.75 -1.60 14.98
C LEU A 736 17.61 -1.00 13.58
N ASP A 737 16.88 0.10 13.46
CA ASP A 737 16.71 0.88 12.23
C ASP A 737 17.17 2.32 12.51
N GLU A 738 18.19 2.80 11.80
CA GLU A 738 18.78 4.14 11.93
C GLU A 738 18.45 4.92 10.65
N ILE A 739 17.71 6.02 10.75
CA ILE A 739 17.35 6.84 9.60
C ILE A 739 18.61 7.49 9.01
N ASP A 740 18.86 7.25 7.71
CA ASP A 740 19.92 7.89 6.93
C ASP A 740 19.40 9.14 6.21
N LYS A 741 18.20 9.04 5.61
CA LYS A 741 17.50 10.15 4.98
C LYS A 741 16.01 10.07 5.34
N GLY A 742 15.59 10.83 6.32
CA GLY A 742 14.17 11.12 6.57
C GLY A 742 13.65 12.17 5.62
N VAL A 743 12.35 12.18 5.36
CA VAL A 743 11.71 13.14 4.45
C VAL A 743 10.80 14.07 5.24
N PHE A 744 10.90 15.38 5.02
CA PHE A 744 10.02 16.36 5.64
C PHE A 744 9.88 17.64 4.79
N TYR A 745 8.91 18.47 5.15
CA TYR A 745 8.73 19.79 4.58
C TYR A 745 9.25 20.88 5.52
N GLN A 746 10.05 21.79 4.97
CA GLN A 746 10.47 23.04 5.59
C GLN A 746 9.72 24.20 4.93
N ASP A 747 9.42 25.27 5.67
CA ASP A 747 8.97 26.53 5.07
C ASP A 747 10.15 27.51 5.01
N LEU A 748 10.67 27.74 3.80
CA LEU A 748 11.78 28.69 3.57
C LEU A 748 11.36 30.13 3.75
N GLY A 749 10.06 30.43 3.64
CA GLY A 749 9.50 31.76 3.77
C GLY A 749 9.32 32.26 5.21
N LEU A 750 9.61 31.42 6.22
CA LEU A 750 9.46 31.80 7.62
C LEU A 750 10.45 32.87 8.03
N GLU A 751 9.92 33.96 8.56
CA GLU A 751 10.69 35.01 9.20
C GLU A 751 10.37 35.09 10.70
N ARG A 752 11.39 34.97 11.55
CA ARG A 752 11.19 35.08 13.01
C ARG A 752 10.88 36.53 13.38
N THR A 753 9.65 36.74 13.90
CA THR A 753 9.14 38.09 14.26
C THR A 753 9.26 38.41 15.76
N GLY A 754 9.44 37.39 16.61
CA GLY A 754 9.55 37.58 18.04
C GLY A 754 9.77 36.28 18.84
N THR A 755 9.53 36.37 20.14
CA THR A 755 9.65 35.25 21.08
C THR A 755 8.54 35.31 22.10
N LEU A 756 7.86 34.19 22.32
CA LEU A 756 6.85 34.01 23.37
C LEU A 756 7.49 34.00 24.78
N ALA A 757 6.69 34.17 25.81
CA ALA A 757 7.16 34.16 27.18
C ALA A 757 7.82 32.83 27.62
N ASP A 758 7.49 31.74 26.98
CA ASP A 758 8.05 30.40 27.21
C ASP A 758 9.32 30.10 26.37
N GLY A 759 9.78 31.07 25.58
CA GLY A 759 11.00 30.98 24.78
C GLY A 759 10.79 30.53 23.34
N ARG A 760 9.58 30.12 22.94
CA ARG A 760 9.27 29.74 21.55
C ARG A 760 9.29 30.96 20.63
N GLY A 761 9.75 30.76 19.38
CA GLY A 761 9.70 31.77 18.34
C GLY A 761 8.28 32.07 17.88
N THR A 762 8.01 33.32 17.49
CA THR A 762 6.87 33.70 16.66
C THR A 762 7.38 34.00 15.26
N TYR A 763 6.64 33.52 14.27
CA TYR A 763 7.04 33.59 12.86
C TYR A 763 5.93 34.20 12.01
N ASP A 764 6.33 34.82 10.90
CA ASP A 764 5.48 35.30 9.82
C ASP A 764 6.23 35.06 8.50
N GLY A 765 5.58 35.15 7.38
CA GLY A 765 6.23 34.98 6.09
C GLY A 765 5.34 34.39 5.00
N ALA A 766 5.94 34.05 3.88
CA ALA A 766 5.29 33.31 2.80
C ALA A 766 5.29 31.81 3.11
N ASN A 767 4.30 31.08 2.60
CA ASN A 767 4.23 29.62 2.72
C ASN A 767 5.04 28.96 1.56
N ASP A 768 6.36 29.11 1.63
CA ASP A 768 7.28 28.60 0.62
C ASP A 768 7.79 27.23 1.03
N PHE A 769 6.96 26.19 0.82
CA PHE A 769 7.24 24.82 1.27
C PHE A 769 8.32 24.16 0.43
N TRP A 770 9.27 23.54 1.12
CA TRP A 770 10.48 22.95 0.58
C TRP A 770 10.63 21.50 1.03
N LEU A 771 10.51 20.55 0.09
CA LEU A 771 10.74 19.14 0.34
C LEU A 771 12.24 18.88 0.49
N THR A 772 12.67 18.36 1.64
CA THR A 772 14.07 18.12 1.96
C THR A 772 14.27 16.92 2.86
N ASN A 773 15.50 16.64 3.29
CA ASN A 773 15.86 15.50 4.12
C ASN A 773 16.39 15.91 5.48
N ASP A 774 16.26 14.99 6.44
CA ASP A 774 16.88 15.00 7.75
C ASP A 774 17.46 13.61 8.05
N ASP A 775 18.42 13.49 8.95
CA ASP A 775 19.09 12.24 9.33
C ASP A 775 18.81 11.82 10.80
N GLN A 776 17.79 12.42 11.42
CA GLN A 776 17.40 12.14 12.79
C GLN A 776 16.31 11.06 12.84
N GLY A 777 16.42 10.20 13.84
CA GLY A 777 15.43 9.18 14.17
C GLY A 777 16.03 7.78 14.14
N GLU A 778 15.45 6.94 14.97
CA GLU A 778 15.84 5.54 15.09
C GLU A 778 14.69 4.69 15.61
N THR A 779 14.75 3.39 15.34
CA THR A 779 13.80 2.42 15.85
C THR A 779 14.53 1.23 16.45
N GLU A 780 14.17 0.88 17.67
CA GLU A 780 14.62 -0.33 18.35
C GLU A 780 13.42 -1.26 18.60
N ALA A 781 13.56 -2.54 18.24
CA ALA A 781 12.53 -3.55 18.53
C ALA A 781 13.16 -4.79 19.15
N PHE A 782 12.71 -5.15 20.34
CA PHE A 782 13.04 -6.41 20.98
C PHE A 782 11.82 -7.34 20.96
N THR A 783 11.99 -8.52 20.35
CA THR A 783 10.92 -9.49 20.18
C THR A 783 11.32 -10.83 20.79
N ILE A 784 10.40 -11.45 21.52
CA ILE A 784 10.49 -12.83 21.96
C ILE A 784 9.24 -13.58 21.53
N SER A 785 9.42 -14.79 20.99
CA SER A 785 8.28 -15.65 20.61
C SER A 785 8.51 -17.10 20.99
N ALA A 786 7.41 -17.82 21.16
CA ALA A 786 7.38 -19.24 21.42
C ALA A 786 6.26 -19.91 20.63
N TYR A 787 6.57 -21.03 19.98
CA TYR A 787 5.61 -21.86 19.26
C TYR A 787 5.71 -23.32 19.71
N LYS A 788 4.58 -24.01 19.74
CA LYS A 788 4.54 -25.45 19.91
C LYS A 788 3.28 -26.07 19.31
N ASP A 789 3.46 -27.20 18.64
CA ASP A 789 2.37 -28.12 18.28
C ASP A 789 2.25 -29.24 19.33
N PHE A 790 1.05 -29.34 19.94
CA PHE A 790 0.69 -30.38 20.89
C PHE A 790 -0.17 -31.46 20.21
N ASN A 791 0.33 -32.06 19.13
CA ASN A 791 -0.38 -33.08 18.34
C ASN A 791 -1.73 -32.58 17.80
N GLY A 792 -1.69 -31.48 17.04
CA GLY A 792 -2.82 -30.83 16.38
C GLY A 792 -3.41 -29.65 17.15
N LEU A 793 -3.00 -29.39 18.40
CA LEU A 793 -3.23 -28.13 19.08
C LEU A 793 -2.00 -27.25 18.92
N LYS A 794 -2.06 -26.30 18.00
CA LYS A 794 -0.98 -25.35 17.72
C LYS A 794 -1.13 -24.13 18.63
N PHE A 795 -0.07 -23.80 19.32
CA PHE A 795 0.00 -22.63 20.20
C PHE A 795 1.18 -21.77 19.84
N MET A 796 0.94 -20.47 19.72
CA MET A 796 1.98 -19.47 19.53
C MET A 796 1.74 -18.30 20.48
N MET A 797 2.82 -17.73 20.99
CA MET A 797 2.81 -16.45 21.68
C MET A 797 4.04 -15.61 21.29
N ALA A 798 3.84 -14.30 21.24
CA ALA A 798 4.92 -13.35 20.97
C ALA A 798 4.72 -12.04 21.73
N TYR A 799 5.83 -11.42 22.09
CA TYR A 799 5.86 -10.10 22.70
C TYR A 799 6.92 -9.24 22.02
N THR A 800 6.57 -8.02 21.69
CA THR A 800 7.49 -7.00 21.20
C THR A 800 7.45 -5.76 22.08
N ASN A 801 8.64 -5.24 22.40
CA ASN A 801 8.84 -3.91 22.88
C ASN A 801 9.47 -3.09 21.76
N LEU A 802 8.84 -1.98 21.39
CA LEU A 802 9.19 -1.11 20.27
C LEU A 802 9.38 0.31 20.78
N ASP A 803 10.50 0.95 20.43
CA ASP A 803 10.71 2.39 20.59
C ASP A 803 11.13 2.96 19.23
N ALA A 804 10.37 3.92 18.70
CA ALA A 804 10.59 4.48 17.38
C ALA A 804 10.44 6.00 17.41
N SER A 805 11.38 6.68 16.78
CA SER A 805 11.39 8.13 16.65
C SER A 805 11.69 8.55 15.21
N ASP A 806 11.09 9.64 14.78
CA ASP A 806 11.36 10.31 13.51
C ASP A 806 11.19 11.82 13.65
N VAL A 807 11.55 12.57 12.62
CA VAL A 807 11.32 14.01 12.59
C VAL A 807 9.85 14.29 12.24
N TYR A 808 9.28 13.58 11.28
CA TYR A 808 7.88 13.71 10.91
C TYR A 808 7.39 12.63 9.92
N GLY A 809 6.25 12.06 10.23
CA GLY A 809 5.67 10.99 9.41
C GLY A 809 4.67 11.48 8.38
N LEU A 810 5.01 12.33 7.44
CA LEU A 810 4.19 12.85 6.32
C LEU A 810 2.85 12.10 6.05
N THR A 811 1.76 12.56 6.64
CA THR A 811 0.46 11.87 6.65
C THR A 811 -0.50 12.36 5.56
N SER A 812 -0.21 13.53 4.94
CA SER A 812 -1.05 14.16 3.92
C SER A 812 -0.41 14.11 2.53
N SER A 813 -1.23 14.20 1.50
CA SER A 813 -0.80 14.43 0.11
C SER A 813 -0.36 15.87 -0.15
N GLN A 814 -0.85 16.85 0.64
CA GLN A 814 -0.54 18.27 0.45
C GLN A 814 0.63 18.71 1.32
N ALA A 815 1.61 19.42 0.74
CA ALA A 815 2.76 19.98 1.47
C ALA A 815 2.32 20.94 2.59
N GLU A 816 1.34 21.80 2.31
CA GLU A 816 0.77 22.73 3.29
C GLU A 816 0.18 21.99 4.50
N SER A 817 -0.64 20.95 4.28
CA SER A 817 -1.23 20.14 5.35
C SER A 817 -0.17 19.38 6.13
N ASN A 818 0.81 18.79 5.44
CA ASN A 818 1.93 18.13 6.10
C ASN A 818 2.70 19.11 7.00
N TYR A 819 2.89 20.33 6.56
CA TYR A 819 3.59 21.35 7.33
C TYR A 819 2.74 21.90 8.48
N GLN A 820 1.47 22.24 8.27
CA GLN A 820 0.60 22.90 9.25
C GLN A 820 0.18 22.00 10.42
N TYR A 821 -0.10 20.73 10.16
CA TYR A 821 -0.56 19.78 11.17
C TYR A 821 0.58 19.06 11.90
N MET A 822 1.83 19.41 11.59
CA MET A 822 2.99 18.87 12.26
C MET A 822 3.19 19.53 13.64
N PRO A 823 3.18 18.79 14.75
CA PRO A 823 3.52 19.32 16.06
C PRO A 823 4.98 19.80 16.07
N ARG A 824 5.23 21.03 16.46
CA ARG A 824 6.57 21.59 16.56
C ARG A 824 6.73 22.46 17.80
N TRP A 825 7.91 22.36 18.38
CA TRP A 825 8.32 23.26 19.45
C TRP A 825 8.79 24.62 18.87
N ASP A 826 9.51 24.59 17.77
CA ASP A 826 10.06 25.76 17.09
C ASP A 826 9.94 25.58 15.58
N GLY A 827 9.51 26.60 14.84
CA GLY A 827 9.30 26.54 13.39
C GLY A 827 10.57 26.23 12.58
N GLU A 828 11.75 26.53 13.14
CA GLU A 828 13.05 26.34 12.48
C GLU A 828 13.80 25.09 12.91
N ASN A 829 13.40 24.46 14.05
CA ASN A 829 14.13 23.33 14.61
C ASN A 829 13.17 22.19 14.95
N LEU A 830 13.33 21.08 14.29
CA LEU A 830 12.50 19.89 14.41
C LEU A 830 13.36 18.75 14.98
N PRO A 831 13.35 18.55 16.30
CA PRO A 831 14.01 17.36 16.88
C PRO A 831 13.16 16.12 16.57
N ALA A 832 13.82 14.97 16.40
CA ALA A 832 13.13 13.70 16.36
C ALA A 832 12.30 13.49 17.64
N ALA A 833 11.10 12.97 17.46
CA ALA A 833 10.16 12.66 18.53
C ALA A 833 9.57 11.25 18.31
N ARG A 834 8.93 10.70 19.31
CA ARG A 834 8.24 9.41 19.18
C ARG A 834 7.22 9.46 18.05
N THR A 835 7.31 8.50 17.15
CA THR A 835 6.38 8.40 16.02
C THR A 835 4.97 8.02 16.48
N SER A 836 3.94 8.61 15.88
CA SER A 836 2.53 8.26 16.13
C SER A 836 2.13 6.89 15.56
N PHE A 837 2.98 6.25 14.75
CA PHE A 837 2.70 4.95 14.11
C PHE A 837 3.09 3.75 14.98
N MET A 838 3.66 3.94 16.17
CA MET A 838 4.13 2.83 17.00
C MET A 838 3.13 2.44 18.09
N ASN A 839 3.18 1.18 18.48
CA ASN A 839 2.69 0.70 19.77
C ASN A 839 3.90 0.21 20.58
N GLU A 840 4.21 0.83 21.71
CA GLU A 840 5.40 0.51 22.52
C GLU A 840 5.44 -0.93 22.98
N HIS A 841 4.29 -1.49 23.30
CA HIS A 841 4.16 -2.88 23.74
C HIS A 841 3.09 -3.59 22.94
N LYS A 842 3.43 -4.75 22.39
CA LYS A 842 2.46 -5.64 21.74
C LYS A 842 2.66 -7.07 22.21
N PHE A 843 1.58 -7.68 22.67
CA PHE A 843 1.48 -9.10 22.98
C PHE A 843 0.49 -9.75 22.03
N LEU A 844 0.89 -10.89 21.47
CA LEU A 844 0.08 -11.71 20.56
C LEU A 844 0.07 -13.14 21.07
N ALA A 845 -1.08 -13.80 21.07
CA ALA A 845 -1.18 -15.24 21.26
C ALA A 845 -2.21 -15.82 20.30
N THR A 846 -1.89 -16.98 19.73
CA THR A 846 -2.82 -17.74 18.89
C THR A 846 -2.94 -19.17 19.39
N LEU A 847 -4.14 -19.72 19.27
CA LEU A 847 -4.45 -21.12 19.54
C LEU A 847 -5.25 -21.65 18.36
N ASP A 848 -4.82 -22.76 17.79
CA ASP A 848 -5.50 -23.40 16.68
C ASP A 848 -5.58 -24.91 16.93
N TYR A 849 -6.79 -25.46 16.83
CA TYR A 849 -7.06 -26.88 17.07
C TYR A 849 -7.99 -27.43 16.02
N THR A 850 -7.56 -28.48 15.35
CA THR A 850 -8.36 -29.20 14.35
C THR A 850 -8.75 -30.58 14.92
N ALA A 851 -10.03 -30.89 14.87
CA ALA A 851 -10.57 -32.17 15.30
C ALA A 851 -11.67 -32.66 14.36
N GLN A 852 -11.77 -33.97 14.19
CA GLN A 852 -12.86 -34.63 13.46
C GLN A 852 -14.03 -34.86 14.42
N ILE A 853 -14.99 -33.93 14.45
CA ILE A 853 -16.17 -33.99 15.37
C ILE A 853 -17.39 -34.49 14.62
N ILE A 854 -17.52 -34.22 13.31
CA ILE A 854 -18.68 -34.61 12.51
C ILE A 854 -18.22 -35.52 11.37
N GLY A 855 -18.24 -36.84 11.62
CA GLY A 855 -17.74 -37.83 10.66
C GLY A 855 -16.25 -37.63 10.35
N ASP A 856 -15.90 -37.71 9.08
CA ASP A 856 -14.53 -37.50 8.60
C ASP A 856 -14.22 -35.99 8.28
N ASN A 857 -15.14 -35.09 8.65
CA ASN A 857 -14.95 -33.64 8.40
C ASN A 857 -14.12 -33.01 9.51
N ASP A 858 -13.12 -32.26 9.13
CA ASP A 858 -12.32 -31.48 10.05
C ASP A 858 -13.13 -30.30 10.57
N THR A 859 -13.15 -30.15 11.90
CA THR A 859 -13.71 -28.99 12.59
C THR A 859 -12.56 -28.24 13.25
N ARG A 860 -12.39 -26.96 12.91
CA ARG A 860 -11.30 -26.12 13.39
C ARG A 860 -11.79 -25.11 14.40
N PHE A 861 -11.03 -24.94 15.48
CA PHE A 861 -11.24 -23.94 16.52
C PHE A 861 -10.01 -23.05 16.56
N SER A 862 -10.19 -21.76 16.37
CA SER A 862 -9.11 -20.80 16.39
C SER A 862 -9.41 -19.65 17.33
N LEU A 863 -8.39 -19.21 18.06
CA LEU A 863 -8.43 -18.06 18.94
C LEU A 863 -7.21 -17.17 18.66
N VAL A 864 -7.44 -15.88 18.42
CA VAL A 864 -6.40 -14.88 18.30
C VAL A 864 -6.59 -13.85 19.41
N TYR A 865 -5.56 -13.62 20.23
CA TYR A 865 -5.54 -12.62 21.27
C TYR A 865 -4.44 -11.61 21.01
N ILE A 866 -4.79 -10.34 20.87
CA ILE A 866 -3.86 -9.24 20.68
C ILE A 866 -4.10 -8.21 21.78
N ARG A 867 -3.01 -7.79 22.43
CA ARG A 867 -2.99 -6.68 23.37
C ARG A 867 -1.86 -5.72 22.98
N LYS A 868 -2.19 -4.46 22.80
CA LYS A 868 -1.22 -3.42 22.47
C LYS A 868 -1.36 -2.22 23.40
N SER A 869 -0.27 -1.46 23.57
CA SER A 869 -0.33 -0.12 24.18
C SER A 869 -1.07 0.86 23.27
N GLY A 870 -1.49 2.00 23.79
CA GLY A 870 -1.94 3.13 22.98
C GLY A 870 -0.82 3.64 22.07
N GLU A 871 -1.20 4.45 21.11
CA GLU A 871 -0.28 5.21 20.27
C GLU A 871 0.24 6.43 21.04
N PRO A 872 1.49 6.87 20.84
CA PRO A 872 1.99 8.12 21.40
C PRO A 872 1.20 9.33 20.89
N PHE A 873 1.07 10.34 21.75
CA PHE A 873 0.43 11.61 21.41
C PHE A 873 1.47 12.62 20.95
#